data_ca6f7d3da06f6eaec321ae5000f374ff
#
_entry.id   ca6f7d3da06f6eaec321ae5000f374ff
#
_cell.length_a   1.000
_cell.length_b   1.000
_cell.length_c   1.000
_cell.angle_alpha   90.00
_cell.angle_beta   90.00
_cell.angle_gamma   90.00
#
_symmetry.space_group_name_H-M   'P 1'
#
loop_
_entity.id
_entity.type
_entity.pdbx_description
1 polymer ?
#
loop_
_entity_poly.entity_id
_entity_poly.type
_entity_poly.pdbx_seq_one_letter_code
_entity_poly.pdbx_strand_id
1 'polypeptide(L)'
;MKNGFLPISKEDMREAGIDQLDFVYVCGDAYVDHPSFGHAIISRLLEAHGYKVGIIAQPDWNDKESINILGEPRLGFLVSAGNMDSMVNHYSVSKKRRQSDAFTPGGVMGKRPDYATVVYCNLIRQTYKHKPIIIGGIEASLRRLAHYDYWSNKLKRSILLDSGADIISYGMGEHSIIEIADALDSGLDIKDITFIDGTVYKTRKREDIYDAIELPHYEALLADKKEYAKSFYVQYSNTDPFVAKRLFETYDGKMFVVQNPPSKPLTQSEMDQVYSLPYMRTYHPSYEETGGVPAIEEVKFSLVSNRGCYGGCSFCALTFHQGRIIQTRSHESILAEANQIVWEPDFKGYIHDVGGPTANFRAPACDKQLTKGVCPHKQCLFPQPCKNLKVDHKDYLSLLRKLRQLPNVKKVFIRSGIRFDYLIYDKDRTFLRKLCEHHVSGQLKVAPEHISNAVLEKMGKPSVEVYKKFVKAYKDMNEKLGKKQYLVPYLMSSHPGSTLKEAVELAEFLRDLGYMPEQVQDFYPTPSTISTCMYYTGLDPRTMEPVYVAVNPHEKAMQRALIQYRNPKNYDLVEEALTKAGRTDLIGFDKHCLIRPRREHSFDRNGAKNDRGNNSHRSSSKNDRDNFHSKNSVKNDRRTVTSGSRKKITASGNNQQNTGAKKKKTIRNIHKKK
;
A
#
# COMPACT_ATOMS: atom_id res chain seq x y z
N MET A 1 -32.24 6.03 -9.73
CA MET A 1 -31.83 4.78 -9.03
C MET A 1 -32.35 4.86 -7.60
N LYS A 2 -33.07 3.88 -7.13
CA LYS A 2 -33.69 3.87 -5.77
C LYS A 2 -32.66 3.90 -4.63
N ASN A 3 -31.44 3.45 -4.87
CA ASN A 3 -30.40 3.33 -3.85
C ASN A 3 -29.17 4.23 -4.06
N GLY A 4 -29.12 5.04 -5.12
CA GLY A 4 -28.04 5.99 -5.41
C GLY A 4 -26.74 5.37 -5.94
N PHE A 5 -26.60 4.04 -5.97
CA PHE A 5 -25.42 3.36 -6.54
C PHE A 5 -25.49 3.26 -8.07
N LEU A 6 -24.32 3.14 -8.72
CA LEU A 6 -24.27 2.82 -10.14
C LEU A 6 -24.70 1.36 -10.39
N PRO A 7 -25.26 1.05 -11.58
CA PRO A 7 -25.76 -0.28 -11.91
C PRO A 7 -24.69 -1.39 -11.79
N ILE A 8 -25.05 -2.48 -11.14
CA ILE A 8 -24.25 -3.73 -11.09
C ILE A 8 -24.99 -4.93 -11.71
N SER A 9 -26.25 -4.72 -12.14
CA SER A 9 -27.11 -5.73 -12.75
C SER A 9 -27.97 -5.13 -13.86
N LYS A 10 -28.53 -5.98 -14.73
CA LYS A 10 -29.53 -5.56 -15.73
C LYS A 10 -30.81 -5.03 -15.08
N GLU A 11 -31.10 -5.43 -13.85
CA GLU A 11 -32.23 -4.93 -13.09
C GLU A 11 -32.01 -3.48 -12.68
N ASP A 12 -30.83 -3.17 -12.14
CA ASP A 12 -30.45 -1.77 -11.82
C ASP A 12 -30.48 -0.88 -13.06
N MET A 13 -30.03 -1.39 -14.21
CA MET A 13 -30.10 -0.67 -15.50
C MET A 13 -31.54 -0.35 -15.87
N ARG A 14 -32.45 -1.33 -15.77
CA ARG A 14 -33.88 -1.12 -16.07
C ARG A 14 -34.54 -0.12 -15.11
N GLU A 15 -34.22 -0.19 -13.81
CA GLU A 15 -34.71 0.79 -12.83
C GLU A 15 -34.19 2.20 -13.08
N ALA A 16 -32.98 2.31 -13.64
CA ALA A 16 -32.38 3.60 -14.03
C ALA A 16 -32.81 4.10 -15.42
N GLY A 17 -33.62 3.33 -16.17
CA GLY A 17 -34.01 3.65 -17.54
C GLY A 17 -32.84 3.58 -18.54
N ILE A 18 -31.87 2.70 -18.29
CA ILE A 18 -30.66 2.51 -19.10
C ILE A 18 -30.80 1.24 -19.93
N ASP A 19 -30.92 1.37 -21.25
CA ASP A 19 -30.95 0.23 -22.15
C ASP A 19 -29.55 -0.30 -22.46
N GLN A 20 -28.58 0.58 -22.60
CA GLN A 20 -27.18 0.25 -22.85
C GLN A 20 -26.27 1.21 -22.09
N LEU A 21 -25.20 0.66 -21.51
CA LEU A 21 -24.15 1.44 -20.86
C LEU A 21 -23.14 1.96 -21.89
N ASP A 22 -22.55 3.12 -21.63
CA ASP A 22 -21.42 3.64 -22.40
C ASP A 22 -20.13 2.92 -22.00
N PHE A 23 -19.92 2.78 -20.70
CA PHE A 23 -18.79 2.06 -20.15
C PHE A 23 -19.19 1.02 -19.12
N VAL A 24 -18.47 -0.10 -19.09
CA VAL A 24 -18.49 -1.09 -18.01
C VAL A 24 -17.16 -1.08 -17.31
N TYR A 25 -17.15 -0.77 -16.01
CA TYR A 25 -15.94 -0.79 -15.19
C TYR A 25 -15.77 -2.15 -14.52
N VAL A 26 -14.70 -2.89 -14.87
CA VAL A 26 -14.33 -4.17 -14.26
C VAL A 26 -13.25 -3.91 -13.20
N CYS A 27 -13.56 -4.25 -11.95
CA CYS A 27 -12.70 -3.95 -10.81
C CYS A 27 -12.31 -5.20 -10.00
N GLY A 28 -11.06 -5.26 -9.55
CA GLY A 28 -10.59 -6.30 -8.64
C GLY A 28 -11.01 -6.12 -7.18
N ASP A 29 -11.49 -4.95 -6.79
CA ASP A 29 -12.10 -4.70 -5.48
C ASP A 29 -13.63 -4.91 -5.56
N ALA A 30 -14.26 -5.22 -4.41
CA ALA A 30 -15.69 -5.08 -4.25
C ALA A 30 -16.15 -3.64 -4.53
N TYR A 31 -17.39 -3.44 -4.94
CA TYR A 31 -17.91 -2.10 -5.20
C TYR A 31 -18.12 -1.32 -3.91
N VAL A 32 -17.20 -0.40 -3.67
CA VAL A 32 -17.27 0.63 -2.61
C VAL A 32 -17.36 1.99 -3.28
N ASP A 33 -18.49 2.66 -3.15
CA ASP A 33 -18.72 3.98 -3.75
C ASP A 33 -18.23 5.08 -2.81
N HIS A 34 -16.91 5.29 -2.78
CA HIS A 34 -16.26 6.22 -1.87
C HIS A 34 -15.09 6.92 -2.57
N PRO A 35 -14.83 8.23 -2.33
CA PRO A 35 -13.77 8.98 -2.99
C PRO A 35 -12.32 8.55 -2.65
N SER A 36 -12.15 7.51 -1.86
CA SER A 36 -10.86 6.83 -1.64
C SER A 36 -10.65 5.61 -2.56
N PHE A 37 -11.59 5.31 -3.45
CA PHE A 37 -11.55 4.18 -4.37
C PHE A 37 -11.50 4.67 -5.81
N GLY A 38 -10.48 4.24 -6.56
CA GLY A 38 -10.26 4.70 -7.93
C GLY A 38 -11.42 4.39 -8.88
N HIS A 39 -12.03 3.20 -8.75
CA HIS A 39 -13.19 2.84 -9.56
C HIS A 39 -14.41 3.75 -9.30
N ALA A 40 -14.65 4.15 -8.06
CA ALA A 40 -15.73 5.07 -7.73
C ALA A 40 -15.46 6.47 -8.31
N ILE A 41 -14.23 6.98 -8.15
CA ILE A 41 -13.85 8.29 -8.68
C ILE A 41 -14.08 8.35 -10.21
N ILE A 42 -13.50 7.41 -10.94
CA ILE A 42 -13.57 7.39 -12.41
C ILE A 42 -15.00 7.19 -12.91
N SER A 43 -15.75 6.28 -12.28
CA SER A 43 -17.14 6.01 -12.70
C SER A 43 -18.06 7.18 -12.41
N ARG A 44 -17.96 7.80 -11.22
CA ARG A 44 -18.74 8.98 -10.88
C ARG A 44 -18.36 10.20 -11.71
N LEU A 45 -17.09 10.34 -12.08
CA LEU A 45 -16.64 11.42 -12.94
C LEU A 45 -17.22 11.29 -14.36
N LEU A 46 -17.22 10.09 -14.93
CA LEU A 46 -17.84 9.78 -16.22
C LEU A 46 -19.37 10.02 -16.17
N GLU A 47 -20.04 9.56 -15.10
CA GLU A 47 -21.46 9.81 -14.87
C GLU A 47 -21.77 11.32 -14.86
N ALA A 48 -20.95 12.13 -14.16
CA ALA A 48 -21.10 13.57 -14.10
C ALA A 48 -20.89 14.27 -15.46
N HIS A 49 -20.18 13.63 -16.39
CA HIS A 49 -20.01 14.07 -17.78
C HIS A 49 -21.08 13.50 -18.74
N GLY A 50 -22.12 12.84 -18.21
CA GLY A 50 -23.25 12.35 -18.98
C GLY A 50 -23.12 10.93 -19.53
N TYR A 51 -22.03 10.24 -19.25
CA TYR A 51 -21.84 8.85 -19.66
C TYR A 51 -22.55 7.87 -18.72
N LYS A 52 -23.16 6.85 -19.28
CA LYS A 52 -23.81 5.76 -18.53
C LYS A 52 -22.77 4.70 -18.16
N VAL A 53 -22.53 4.52 -16.87
CA VAL A 53 -21.48 3.61 -16.37
C VAL A 53 -22.09 2.54 -15.46
N GLY A 54 -21.68 1.28 -15.68
CA GLY A 54 -21.99 0.17 -14.77
C GLY A 54 -20.72 -0.48 -14.22
N ILE A 55 -20.83 -1.19 -13.10
CA ILE A 55 -19.69 -1.78 -12.40
C ILE A 55 -19.83 -3.29 -12.31
N ILE A 56 -18.80 -4.01 -12.77
CA ILE A 56 -18.61 -5.44 -12.54
C ILE A 56 -17.46 -5.59 -11.53
N ALA A 57 -17.81 -5.75 -10.27
CA ALA A 57 -16.85 -5.90 -9.19
C ALA A 57 -16.51 -7.37 -8.94
N GLN A 58 -15.23 -7.71 -9.00
CA GLN A 58 -14.71 -9.06 -8.75
C GLN A 58 -15.46 -10.15 -9.55
N PRO A 59 -15.52 -10.06 -10.92
CA PRO A 59 -16.12 -11.11 -11.72
C PRO A 59 -15.46 -12.46 -11.43
N ASP A 60 -16.23 -13.53 -11.55
CA ASP A 60 -15.66 -14.90 -11.46
C ASP A 60 -14.74 -15.14 -12.67
N TRP A 61 -13.44 -15.07 -12.43
CA TRP A 61 -12.42 -15.19 -13.46
C TRP A 61 -12.29 -16.62 -14.04
N ASN A 62 -13.02 -17.60 -13.48
CA ASN A 62 -13.17 -18.94 -14.04
C ASN A 62 -14.40 -19.05 -14.96
N ASP A 63 -15.30 -18.08 -14.94
CA ASP A 63 -16.51 -18.04 -15.75
C ASP A 63 -16.53 -16.81 -16.67
N LYS A 64 -16.42 -17.05 -17.99
CA LYS A 64 -16.46 -15.98 -19.00
C LYS A 64 -17.80 -15.22 -19.04
N GLU A 65 -18.90 -15.84 -18.61
CA GLU A 65 -20.22 -15.17 -18.60
C GLU A 65 -20.30 -14.13 -17.49
N SER A 66 -19.44 -14.18 -16.49
CA SER A 66 -19.36 -13.17 -15.43
C SER A 66 -19.07 -11.76 -15.93
N ILE A 67 -18.48 -11.62 -17.13
CA ILE A 67 -18.22 -10.33 -17.80
C ILE A 67 -19.44 -9.83 -18.59
N ASN A 68 -20.41 -10.70 -18.89
CA ASN A 68 -21.56 -10.38 -19.74
C ASN A 68 -22.80 -9.94 -18.93
N ILE A 69 -22.72 -9.85 -17.61
CA ILE A 69 -23.87 -9.59 -16.74
C ILE A 69 -24.54 -8.24 -17.01
N LEU A 70 -23.82 -7.24 -17.48
CA LEU A 70 -24.34 -5.92 -17.86
C LEU A 70 -24.54 -5.76 -19.36
N GLY A 71 -24.12 -6.73 -20.17
CA GLY A 71 -24.16 -6.67 -21.64
C GLY A 71 -22.96 -5.89 -22.22
N GLU A 72 -23.01 -5.70 -23.55
CA GLU A 72 -21.97 -5.01 -24.29
C GLU A 72 -22.05 -3.50 -24.10
N PRO A 73 -20.98 -2.81 -23.61
CA PRO A 73 -20.97 -1.36 -23.53
C PRO A 73 -20.86 -0.71 -24.91
N ARG A 74 -21.40 0.49 -25.08
CA ARG A 74 -21.34 1.25 -26.33
C ARG A 74 -19.90 1.62 -26.68
N LEU A 75 -19.15 2.21 -25.75
CA LEU A 75 -17.81 2.76 -25.97
C LEU A 75 -16.68 1.79 -25.54
N GLY A 76 -16.77 1.14 -24.41
CA GLY A 76 -15.71 0.23 -24.00
C GLY A 76 -15.73 -0.23 -22.56
N PHE A 77 -14.72 -1.03 -22.21
CA PHE A 77 -14.46 -1.52 -20.85
C PHE A 77 -13.35 -0.73 -20.20
N LEU A 78 -13.53 -0.39 -18.91
CA LEU A 78 -12.50 0.13 -18.03
C LEU A 78 -12.07 -0.97 -17.08
N VAL A 79 -10.76 -1.20 -16.92
CA VAL A 79 -10.27 -2.33 -16.11
C VAL A 79 -9.20 -1.89 -15.12
N SER A 80 -9.35 -2.25 -13.86
CA SER A 80 -8.31 -2.09 -12.85
C SER A 80 -8.23 -3.28 -11.90
N ALA A 81 -7.06 -3.47 -11.29
CA ALA A 81 -6.87 -4.46 -10.22
C ALA A 81 -7.52 -4.06 -8.89
N GLY A 82 -8.01 -2.82 -8.77
CA GLY A 82 -8.50 -2.21 -7.55
C GLY A 82 -7.54 -1.18 -6.95
N ASN A 83 -7.73 -0.84 -5.68
CA ASN A 83 -6.92 0.15 -4.95
C ASN A 83 -5.46 -0.30 -4.73
N MET A 84 -5.21 -1.59 -4.75
CA MET A 84 -3.89 -2.16 -4.63
C MET A 84 -3.51 -2.99 -5.85
N ASP A 85 -2.22 -3.08 -6.10
CA ASP A 85 -1.66 -4.08 -7.00
C ASP A 85 -2.06 -5.49 -6.51
N SER A 86 -2.56 -6.35 -7.41
CA SER A 86 -3.10 -7.65 -7.05
C SER A 86 -2.05 -8.55 -6.37
N MET A 87 -0.81 -8.52 -6.86
CA MET A 87 0.27 -9.33 -6.32
C MET A 87 0.72 -8.82 -4.94
N VAL A 88 0.77 -7.49 -4.74
CA VAL A 88 1.07 -6.87 -3.44
C VAL A 88 -0.04 -7.17 -2.43
N ASN A 89 -1.28 -7.18 -2.87
CA ASN A 89 -2.43 -7.51 -2.02
C ASN A 89 -2.43 -8.99 -1.60
N HIS A 90 -2.08 -9.90 -2.52
CA HIS A 90 -2.17 -11.34 -2.27
C HIS A 90 -0.99 -11.93 -1.51
N TYR A 91 0.21 -11.37 -1.68
CA TYR A 91 1.43 -12.00 -1.17
C TYR A 91 2.23 -11.09 -0.25
N SER A 92 2.86 -11.69 0.75
CA SER A 92 3.92 -11.04 1.53
C SER A 92 5.23 -10.98 0.73
N VAL A 93 6.22 -10.24 1.23
CA VAL A 93 7.57 -10.21 0.62
C VAL A 93 8.23 -11.60 0.56
N SER A 94 7.91 -12.48 1.50
CA SER A 94 8.37 -13.88 1.47
C SER A 94 7.56 -14.78 0.51
N LYS A 95 6.76 -14.18 -0.39
CA LYS A 95 5.88 -14.85 -1.36
C LYS A 95 4.86 -15.80 -0.74
N LYS A 96 4.54 -15.62 0.54
CA LYS A 96 3.46 -16.37 1.21
C LYS A 96 2.13 -15.68 0.95
N ARG A 97 1.13 -16.46 0.53
CA ARG A 97 -0.22 -15.95 0.30
C ARG A 97 -0.82 -15.44 1.62
N ARG A 98 -1.47 -14.28 1.57
CA ARG A 98 -2.22 -13.73 2.71
C ARG A 98 -3.50 -14.51 2.91
N GLN A 99 -4.03 -14.46 4.13
CA GLN A 99 -5.24 -15.20 4.50
C GLN A 99 -6.53 -14.39 4.34
N SER A 100 -6.42 -13.06 4.18
CA SER A 100 -7.56 -12.16 4.03
C SER A 100 -7.27 -11.07 3.01
N ASP A 101 -8.33 -10.59 2.35
CA ASP A 101 -8.33 -9.44 1.45
C ASP A 101 -9.38 -8.45 1.96
N ALA A 102 -8.93 -7.32 2.51
CA ALA A 102 -9.82 -6.30 3.06
C ALA A 102 -10.76 -5.66 2.00
N PHE A 103 -10.40 -5.74 0.73
CA PHE A 103 -11.17 -5.18 -0.39
C PHE A 103 -12.20 -6.17 -0.97
N THR A 104 -12.42 -7.28 -0.32
CA THR A 104 -13.36 -8.33 -0.74
C THR A 104 -14.49 -8.46 0.30
N PRO A 105 -15.72 -8.80 -0.11
CA PRO A 105 -16.82 -9.01 0.82
C PRO A 105 -16.47 -10.04 1.89
N GLY A 106 -16.72 -9.71 3.16
CA GLY A 106 -16.35 -10.53 4.31
C GLY A 106 -14.84 -10.71 4.53
N GLY A 107 -13.99 -10.02 3.78
CA GLY A 107 -12.53 -10.15 3.86
C GLY A 107 -11.98 -11.45 3.28
N VAL A 108 -12.74 -12.14 2.44
CA VAL A 108 -12.39 -13.47 1.91
C VAL A 108 -11.30 -13.38 0.84
N MET A 109 -10.19 -14.11 1.04
CA MET A 109 -9.11 -14.19 0.07
C MET A 109 -9.49 -15.09 -1.12
N GLY A 110 -9.08 -14.69 -2.35
CA GLY A 110 -9.15 -15.51 -3.57
C GLY A 110 -10.26 -15.12 -4.55
N LYS A 111 -11.07 -14.12 -4.24
CA LYS A 111 -12.04 -13.55 -5.20
C LYS A 111 -11.35 -12.82 -6.36
N ARG A 112 -10.30 -12.08 -6.07
CA ARG A 112 -9.44 -11.43 -7.06
C ARG A 112 -8.43 -12.43 -7.60
N PRO A 113 -8.15 -12.50 -8.93
CA PRO A 113 -7.05 -13.31 -9.47
C PRO A 113 -5.68 -12.65 -9.26
N ASP A 114 -4.63 -13.45 -9.36
CA ASP A 114 -3.26 -12.93 -9.51
C ASP A 114 -3.15 -12.21 -10.87
N TYR A 115 -2.40 -11.10 -10.93
CA TYR A 115 -2.31 -10.25 -12.12
C TYR A 115 -3.69 -9.84 -12.66
N ALA A 116 -4.55 -9.37 -11.78
CA ALA A 116 -5.97 -9.16 -12.02
C ALA A 116 -6.28 -8.38 -13.29
N THR A 117 -5.53 -7.31 -13.59
CA THR A 117 -5.73 -6.52 -14.81
C THR A 117 -5.56 -7.36 -16.07
N VAL A 118 -4.53 -8.23 -16.13
CA VAL A 118 -4.29 -9.11 -17.28
C VAL A 118 -5.40 -10.15 -17.42
N VAL A 119 -5.78 -10.78 -16.30
CA VAL A 119 -6.82 -11.83 -16.29
C VAL A 119 -8.16 -11.27 -16.74
N TYR A 120 -8.59 -10.12 -16.21
CA TYR A 120 -9.86 -9.50 -16.58
C TYR A 120 -9.90 -9.05 -18.04
N CYS A 121 -8.81 -8.49 -18.56
CA CYS A 121 -8.73 -8.14 -20.00
C CYS A 121 -8.85 -9.38 -20.88
N ASN A 122 -8.19 -10.48 -20.52
CA ASN A 122 -8.30 -11.74 -21.27
C ASN A 122 -9.73 -12.30 -21.22
N LEU A 123 -10.40 -12.20 -20.07
CA LEU A 123 -11.79 -12.62 -19.91
C LEU A 123 -12.72 -11.79 -20.81
N ILE A 124 -12.53 -10.46 -20.86
CA ILE A 124 -13.28 -9.56 -21.76
C ILE A 124 -13.03 -9.94 -23.22
N ARG A 125 -11.78 -10.18 -23.62
CA ARG A 125 -11.44 -10.53 -25.03
C ARG A 125 -12.03 -11.86 -25.49
N GLN A 126 -12.30 -12.81 -24.59
CA GLN A 126 -12.98 -14.07 -24.93
C GLN A 126 -14.42 -13.82 -25.34
N THR A 127 -15.10 -12.83 -24.76
CA THR A 127 -16.49 -12.51 -25.04
C THR A 127 -16.61 -11.39 -26.09
N TYR A 128 -15.82 -10.30 -25.95
CA TYR A 128 -15.91 -9.07 -26.73
C TYR A 128 -14.57 -8.80 -27.44
N LYS A 129 -14.34 -9.45 -28.59
CA LYS A 129 -13.04 -9.45 -29.31
C LYS A 129 -12.53 -8.08 -29.71
N HIS A 130 -13.43 -7.17 -30.10
CA HIS A 130 -13.08 -5.89 -30.73
C HIS A 130 -13.49 -4.65 -29.93
N LYS A 131 -14.14 -4.86 -28.77
CA LYS A 131 -14.55 -3.73 -27.94
C LYS A 131 -13.33 -3.08 -27.29
N PRO A 132 -13.23 -1.73 -27.26
CA PRO A 132 -12.14 -1.03 -26.59
C PRO A 132 -11.97 -1.46 -25.12
N ILE A 133 -10.70 -1.68 -24.70
CA ILE A 133 -10.32 -1.95 -23.30
C ILE A 133 -9.29 -0.92 -22.88
N ILE A 134 -9.70 -0.09 -21.93
CA ILE A 134 -8.86 0.93 -21.28
C ILE A 134 -8.46 0.38 -19.91
N ILE A 135 -7.18 0.20 -19.63
CA ILE A 135 -6.69 -0.23 -18.33
C ILE A 135 -6.12 0.94 -17.53
N GLY A 136 -6.29 0.89 -16.21
CA GLY A 136 -5.82 1.95 -15.33
C GLY A 136 -5.52 1.47 -13.90
N GLY A 137 -5.42 2.42 -12.99
CA GLY A 137 -5.08 2.16 -11.60
C GLY A 137 -3.59 1.87 -11.37
N ILE A 138 -3.24 1.54 -10.11
CA ILE A 138 -1.82 1.41 -9.71
C ILE A 138 -1.12 0.26 -10.41
N GLU A 139 -1.77 -0.89 -10.61
CA GLU A 139 -1.17 -2.07 -11.25
C GLU A 139 -0.76 -1.78 -12.68
N ALA A 140 -1.64 -1.18 -13.49
CA ALA A 140 -1.35 -0.78 -14.85
C ALA A 140 -0.30 0.35 -14.91
N SER A 141 -0.41 1.36 -14.05
CA SER A 141 0.54 2.48 -13.99
C SER A 141 1.98 2.04 -13.74
N LEU A 142 2.19 1.08 -12.84
CA LEU A 142 3.52 0.62 -12.47
C LEU A 142 4.11 -0.41 -13.45
N ARG A 143 3.30 -0.96 -14.37
CA ARG A 143 3.70 -1.96 -15.37
C ARG A 143 3.55 -1.48 -16.81
N ARG A 144 3.42 -0.16 -17.01
CA ARG A 144 3.14 0.44 -18.32
C ARG A 144 4.25 0.28 -19.35
N LEU A 145 5.49 0.13 -18.91
CA LEU A 145 6.68 -0.17 -19.74
C LEU A 145 7.33 -1.46 -19.24
N ALA A 146 8.46 -1.86 -19.81
CA ALA A 146 9.22 -3.01 -19.33
C ALA A 146 9.58 -2.85 -17.85
N HIS A 147 9.33 -3.89 -17.08
CA HIS A 147 9.46 -3.81 -15.61
C HIS A 147 9.92 -5.14 -15.01
N TYR A 148 10.65 -5.05 -13.90
CA TYR A 148 10.98 -6.23 -13.11
C TYR A 148 9.79 -6.69 -12.28
N ASP A 149 9.39 -7.94 -12.45
CA ASP A 149 8.36 -8.60 -11.67
C ASP A 149 8.99 -9.48 -10.57
N TYR A 150 8.79 -9.08 -9.34
CA TYR A 150 9.38 -9.72 -8.16
C TYR A 150 8.92 -11.17 -7.98
N TRP A 151 7.65 -11.47 -8.27
CA TRP A 151 7.08 -12.80 -8.01
C TRP A 151 7.59 -13.85 -8.98
N SER A 152 7.65 -13.53 -10.27
CA SER A 152 8.26 -14.40 -11.29
C SER A 152 9.78 -14.31 -11.35
N ASN A 153 10.38 -13.29 -10.68
CA ASN A 153 11.81 -12.96 -10.75
C ASN A 153 12.31 -12.75 -12.18
N LYS A 154 11.50 -12.10 -13.02
CA LYS A 154 11.79 -11.87 -14.44
C LYS A 154 11.50 -10.43 -14.83
N LEU A 155 12.19 -9.97 -15.87
CA LEU A 155 11.78 -8.76 -16.57
C LEU A 155 10.59 -9.11 -17.47
N LYS A 156 9.50 -8.34 -17.33
CA LYS A 156 8.28 -8.49 -18.13
C LYS A 156 8.11 -7.34 -19.11
N ARG A 157 7.39 -7.58 -20.18
CA ARG A 157 6.97 -6.57 -21.16
C ARG A 157 5.99 -5.59 -20.53
N SER A 158 5.64 -4.53 -21.26
CA SER A 158 4.52 -3.67 -20.89
C SER A 158 3.24 -4.49 -20.66
N ILE A 159 2.50 -4.16 -19.59
CA ILE A 159 1.20 -4.77 -19.31
C ILE A 159 0.20 -4.54 -20.46
N LEU A 160 0.37 -3.48 -21.25
CA LEU A 160 -0.46 -3.22 -22.42
C LEU A 160 -0.39 -4.35 -23.45
N LEU A 161 0.78 -4.98 -23.60
CA LEU A 161 0.98 -6.12 -24.49
C LEU A 161 0.51 -7.42 -23.85
N ASP A 162 0.82 -7.61 -22.56
CA ASP A 162 0.50 -8.85 -21.84
C ASP A 162 -1.00 -9.01 -21.56
N SER A 163 -1.74 -7.90 -21.38
CA SER A 163 -3.19 -7.90 -21.16
C SER A 163 -4.03 -7.94 -22.45
N GLY A 164 -3.44 -7.56 -23.58
CA GLY A 164 -4.20 -7.36 -24.82
C GLY A 164 -5.14 -6.15 -24.81
N ALA A 165 -5.00 -5.25 -23.82
CA ALA A 165 -5.74 -3.97 -23.78
C ALA A 165 -5.30 -3.02 -24.90
N ASP A 166 -6.06 -1.98 -25.16
CA ASP A 166 -5.81 -1.03 -26.26
C ASP A 166 -5.03 0.19 -25.80
N ILE A 167 -5.33 0.72 -24.63
CA ILE A 167 -4.70 1.92 -24.06
C ILE A 167 -4.59 1.81 -22.54
N ILE A 168 -3.56 2.42 -21.95
CA ILE A 168 -3.44 2.62 -20.51
C ILE A 168 -3.72 4.08 -20.17
N SER A 169 -4.62 4.35 -19.24
CA SER A 169 -4.70 5.62 -18.51
C SER A 169 -3.88 5.47 -17.23
N TYR A 170 -2.68 6.06 -17.19
CA TYR A 170 -1.78 5.90 -16.04
C TYR A 170 -1.75 7.13 -15.13
N GLY A 171 -1.37 6.92 -13.88
CA GLY A 171 -1.33 7.99 -12.89
C GLY A 171 -2.72 8.31 -12.32
N MET A 172 -2.99 9.60 -12.13
CA MET A 172 -4.31 10.12 -11.76
C MET A 172 -5.08 10.36 -13.06
N GLY A 173 -6.07 9.50 -13.32
CA GLY A 173 -6.69 9.36 -14.63
C GLY A 173 -7.88 10.28 -14.92
N GLU A 174 -8.16 11.27 -14.08
CA GLU A 174 -9.37 12.08 -14.20
C GLU A 174 -9.45 12.85 -15.53
N HIS A 175 -8.37 13.50 -15.97
CA HIS A 175 -8.34 14.19 -17.27
C HIS A 175 -8.35 13.19 -18.42
N SER A 176 -7.42 12.23 -18.41
CA SER A 176 -7.25 11.33 -19.53
C SER A 176 -8.48 10.45 -19.82
N ILE A 177 -9.24 10.07 -18.78
CA ILE A 177 -10.43 9.23 -19.01
C ILE A 177 -11.56 9.98 -19.68
N ILE A 178 -11.74 11.26 -19.37
CA ILE A 178 -12.74 12.09 -20.03
C ILE A 178 -12.35 12.35 -21.49
N GLU A 179 -11.09 12.72 -21.73
CA GLU A 179 -10.59 12.92 -23.10
C GLU A 179 -10.69 11.64 -23.96
N ILE A 180 -10.42 10.45 -23.36
CA ILE A 180 -10.62 9.16 -24.06
C ILE A 180 -12.11 8.92 -24.33
N ALA A 181 -12.98 9.19 -23.36
CA ALA A 181 -14.43 8.99 -23.52
C ALA A 181 -14.98 9.89 -24.62
N ASP A 182 -14.62 11.17 -24.62
CA ASP A 182 -15.06 12.14 -25.63
C ASP A 182 -14.54 11.78 -27.04
N ALA A 183 -13.28 11.30 -27.13
CA ALA A 183 -12.72 10.85 -28.40
C ALA A 183 -13.46 9.62 -28.95
N LEU A 184 -13.77 8.64 -28.12
CA LEU A 184 -14.54 7.45 -28.52
C LEU A 184 -15.99 7.82 -28.88
N ASP A 185 -16.61 8.71 -28.12
CA ASP A 185 -17.99 9.16 -28.37
C ASP A 185 -18.10 9.97 -29.68
N SER A 186 -17.05 10.71 -30.03
CA SER A 186 -16.95 11.39 -31.33
C SER A 186 -16.72 10.44 -32.52
N GLY A 187 -16.55 9.14 -32.27
CA GLY A 187 -16.37 8.11 -33.28
C GLY A 187 -14.91 7.81 -33.67
N LEU A 188 -13.91 8.30 -32.90
CA LEU A 188 -12.52 7.90 -33.14
C LEU A 188 -12.32 6.42 -32.76
N ASP A 189 -11.57 5.71 -33.58
CA ASP A 189 -11.11 4.37 -33.21
C ASP A 189 -10.09 4.46 -32.08
N ILE A 190 -10.17 3.58 -31.09
CA ILE A 190 -9.26 3.55 -29.93
C ILE A 190 -7.78 3.53 -30.32
N LYS A 191 -7.42 2.90 -31.46
CA LYS A 191 -6.03 2.84 -31.97
C LYS A 191 -5.51 4.19 -32.46
N ASP A 192 -6.41 5.14 -32.79
CA ASP A 192 -6.05 6.45 -33.31
C ASP A 192 -5.96 7.49 -32.15
N ILE A 193 -6.34 7.10 -30.93
CA ILE A 193 -6.22 7.92 -29.70
C ILE A 193 -4.77 7.82 -29.21
N THR A 194 -3.85 8.60 -29.82
CA THR A 194 -2.41 8.57 -29.55
C THR A 194 -1.86 9.83 -28.89
N PHE A 195 -2.72 10.84 -28.70
CA PHE A 195 -2.33 12.23 -28.40
C PHE A 195 -2.65 12.67 -26.94
N ILE A 196 -3.35 11.87 -26.17
CA ILE A 196 -3.82 12.24 -24.83
C ILE A 196 -2.71 12.08 -23.80
N ASP A 197 -2.42 13.12 -23.01
CA ASP A 197 -1.48 13.06 -21.90
C ASP A 197 -1.96 12.07 -20.81
N GLY A 198 -1.03 11.42 -20.12
CA GLY A 198 -1.36 10.41 -19.10
C GLY A 198 -1.75 9.05 -19.69
N THR A 199 -1.47 8.81 -20.99
CA THR A 199 -1.79 7.54 -21.66
C THR A 199 -0.56 6.79 -22.16
N VAL A 200 -0.73 5.48 -22.36
CA VAL A 200 0.22 4.63 -23.08
C VAL A 200 -0.54 3.86 -24.14
N TYR A 201 -0.08 3.96 -25.36
CA TYR A 201 -0.67 3.26 -26.51
C TYR A 201 0.36 2.36 -27.21
N LYS A 202 -0.11 1.52 -28.13
CA LYS A 202 0.76 0.64 -28.93
C LYS A 202 0.52 0.89 -30.42
N THR A 203 1.61 0.87 -31.20
CA THR A 203 1.55 1.01 -32.66
C THR A 203 2.60 0.14 -33.32
N ARG A 204 2.41 -0.17 -34.63
CA ARG A 204 3.43 -0.80 -35.49
C ARG A 204 4.07 0.19 -36.44
N LYS A 205 3.57 1.42 -36.45
CA LYS A 205 4.02 2.47 -37.34
C LYS A 205 5.01 3.36 -36.64
N ARG A 206 6.28 3.28 -37.00
CA ARG A 206 7.35 4.11 -36.42
C ARG A 206 7.15 5.60 -36.77
N GLU A 207 6.58 5.85 -37.94
CA GLU A 207 6.26 7.19 -38.45
C GLU A 207 5.24 7.96 -37.61
N ASP A 208 4.40 7.26 -36.85
CA ASP A 208 3.42 7.88 -35.95
C ASP A 208 4.06 8.37 -34.62
N ILE A 209 5.35 8.04 -34.38
CA ILE A 209 6.05 8.38 -33.15
C ILE A 209 6.99 9.54 -33.43
N TYR A 210 6.63 10.72 -32.93
CA TYR A 210 7.39 11.96 -33.09
C TYR A 210 7.68 12.61 -31.74
N ASP A 211 8.76 13.43 -31.66
CA ASP A 211 9.24 14.10 -30.43
C ASP A 211 9.26 13.19 -29.20
N ALA A 212 9.87 12.02 -29.37
CA ALA A 212 9.91 10.99 -28.34
C ALA A 212 11.35 10.54 -28.06
N ILE A 213 11.63 10.19 -26.81
CA ILE A 213 12.88 9.55 -26.41
C ILE A 213 12.73 8.04 -26.63
N GLU A 214 13.62 7.46 -27.43
CA GLU A 214 13.72 6.03 -27.61
C GLU A 214 14.44 5.39 -26.40
N LEU A 215 13.77 4.44 -25.78
CA LEU A 215 14.35 3.60 -24.73
C LEU A 215 15.06 2.40 -25.37
N PRO A 216 16.02 1.77 -24.70
CA PRO A 216 16.60 0.52 -25.20
C PRO A 216 15.52 -0.51 -25.52
N HIS A 217 15.71 -1.27 -26.59
CA HIS A 217 14.79 -2.33 -27.00
C HIS A 217 14.64 -3.38 -25.90
N TYR A 218 13.49 -4.00 -25.80
CA TYR A 218 13.19 -4.98 -24.75
C TYR A 218 14.21 -6.13 -24.69
N GLU A 219 14.67 -6.60 -25.85
CA GLU A 219 15.68 -7.66 -25.95
C GLU A 219 17.03 -7.23 -25.36
N ALA A 220 17.42 -5.96 -25.50
CA ALA A 220 18.62 -5.41 -24.87
C ALA A 220 18.46 -5.35 -23.33
N LEU A 221 17.25 -5.01 -22.86
CA LEU A 221 16.95 -5.02 -21.42
C LEU A 221 17.03 -6.42 -20.80
N LEU A 222 16.67 -7.45 -21.58
CA LEU A 222 16.79 -8.86 -21.15
C LEU A 222 18.25 -9.32 -21.12
N ALA A 223 19.07 -8.83 -22.05
CA ALA A 223 20.47 -9.24 -22.19
C ALA A 223 21.39 -8.55 -21.16
N ASP A 224 21.13 -7.30 -20.83
CA ASP A 224 21.99 -6.51 -19.92
C ASP A 224 21.18 -5.72 -18.89
N LYS A 225 21.38 -6.06 -17.62
CA LYS A 225 20.80 -5.34 -16.47
C LYS A 225 21.20 -3.86 -16.41
N LYS A 226 22.34 -3.50 -16.97
CA LYS A 226 22.80 -2.11 -17.05
C LYS A 226 21.94 -1.30 -18.02
N GLU A 227 21.55 -1.88 -19.14
CA GLU A 227 20.61 -1.25 -20.07
C GLU A 227 19.23 -1.04 -19.42
N TYR A 228 18.77 -2.00 -18.60
CA TYR A 228 17.54 -1.81 -17.83
C TYR A 228 17.68 -0.66 -16.82
N ALA A 229 18.80 -0.53 -16.10
CA ALA A 229 19.03 0.57 -15.17
C ALA A 229 19.03 1.94 -15.89
N LYS A 230 19.62 2.05 -17.06
CA LYS A 230 19.61 3.26 -17.91
C LYS A 230 18.19 3.60 -18.36
N SER A 231 17.47 2.62 -18.93
CA SER A 231 16.08 2.79 -19.36
C SER A 231 15.21 3.27 -18.21
N PHE A 232 15.31 2.61 -17.05
CA PHE A 232 14.57 3.01 -15.86
C PHE A 232 14.86 4.46 -15.43
N TYR A 233 16.12 4.89 -15.47
CA TYR A 233 16.49 6.26 -15.10
C TYR A 233 15.88 7.30 -16.04
N VAL A 234 15.82 7.01 -17.34
CA VAL A 234 15.11 7.87 -18.31
C VAL A 234 13.63 7.95 -17.97
N GLN A 235 12.98 6.82 -17.67
CA GLN A 235 11.58 6.79 -17.24
C GLN A 235 11.36 7.64 -15.97
N TYR A 236 12.22 7.46 -14.95
CA TYR A 236 12.15 8.22 -13.69
C TYR A 236 12.31 9.73 -13.91
N SER A 237 13.20 10.13 -14.80
CA SER A 237 13.45 11.54 -15.12
C SER A 237 12.31 12.19 -15.90
N ASN A 238 11.41 11.39 -16.48
CA ASN A 238 10.27 11.85 -17.28
C ASN A 238 8.92 11.59 -16.55
N THR A 239 8.87 11.83 -15.25
CA THR A 239 7.65 11.71 -14.43
C THR A 239 6.96 13.04 -14.13
N ASP A 240 7.48 14.14 -14.63
CA ASP A 240 6.93 15.47 -14.39
C ASP A 240 6.01 15.94 -15.53
N PRO A 241 4.78 16.38 -15.25
CA PRO A 241 3.80 16.73 -16.29
C PRO A 241 4.10 18.02 -17.06
N PHE A 242 5.10 18.83 -16.64
CA PHE A 242 5.44 20.08 -17.32
C PHE A 242 6.65 19.96 -18.25
N VAL A 243 7.53 18.99 -18.00
CA VAL A 243 8.81 18.88 -18.72
C VAL A 243 9.08 17.47 -19.28
N ALA A 244 8.27 16.47 -18.94
CA ALA A 244 8.43 15.13 -19.46
C ALA A 244 8.22 15.11 -20.97
N LYS A 245 8.99 14.26 -21.64
CA LYS A 245 8.84 13.93 -23.05
C LYS A 245 8.09 12.61 -23.22
N ARG A 246 7.57 12.40 -24.41
CA ARG A 246 7.08 11.10 -24.84
C ARG A 246 8.24 10.09 -24.81
N LEU A 247 7.95 8.86 -24.38
CA LEU A 247 8.92 7.76 -24.35
C LEU A 247 8.38 6.60 -25.19
N PHE A 248 9.25 5.82 -25.83
CA PHE A 248 8.80 4.59 -26.45
C PHE A 248 9.81 3.46 -26.28
N GLU A 249 9.29 2.24 -26.18
CA GLU A 249 10.04 0.98 -26.17
C GLU A 249 9.67 0.14 -27.40
N THR A 250 10.66 -0.55 -27.97
CA THR A 250 10.48 -1.47 -29.09
C THR A 250 10.48 -2.92 -28.60
N TYR A 251 9.53 -3.71 -29.10
CA TYR A 251 9.37 -5.13 -28.82
C TYR A 251 9.35 -5.93 -30.11
N ASP A 252 10.09 -7.05 -30.18
CA ASP A 252 10.19 -7.94 -31.36
C ASP A 252 10.51 -7.17 -32.64
N GLY A 253 11.17 -6.03 -32.57
CA GLY A 253 11.56 -5.16 -33.66
C GLY A 253 10.41 -4.54 -34.48
N LYS A 254 9.15 -4.75 -34.08
CA LYS A 254 7.96 -4.38 -34.87
C LYS A 254 6.82 -3.76 -34.11
N MET A 255 6.81 -3.87 -32.79
CA MET A 255 5.77 -3.31 -31.93
C MET A 255 6.37 -2.23 -31.06
N PHE A 256 5.79 -1.07 -31.09
CA PHE A 256 6.16 0.07 -30.26
C PHE A 256 5.11 0.29 -29.17
N VAL A 257 5.55 0.43 -27.93
CA VAL A 257 4.74 0.90 -26.80
C VAL A 257 5.18 2.32 -26.49
N VAL A 258 4.26 3.26 -26.61
CA VAL A 258 4.53 4.69 -26.52
C VAL A 258 3.84 5.26 -25.32
N GLN A 259 4.60 5.87 -24.41
CA GLN A 259 4.10 6.58 -23.25
C GLN A 259 4.06 8.08 -23.54
N ASN A 260 2.88 8.67 -23.53
CA ASN A 260 2.70 10.12 -23.55
C ASN A 260 3.17 10.75 -22.23
N PRO A 261 3.44 12.07 -22.15
CA PRO A 261 3.73 12.75 -20.90
C PRO A 261 2.63 12.52 -19.86
N PRO A 262 2.92 12.62 -18.54
CA PRO A 262 1.88 12.55 -17.53
C PRO A 262 0.83 13.65 -17.68
N SER A 263 -0.43 13.35 -17.37
CA SER A 263 -1.50 14.37 -17.29
C SER A 263 -1.13 15.47 -16.31
N LYS A 264 -1.58 16.69 -16.59
CA LYS A 264 -1.41 17.82 -15.66
C LYS A 264 -2.07 17.52 -14.32
N PRO A 265 -1.50 18.01 -13.20
CA PRO A 265 -2.14 17.88 -11.89
C PRO A 265 -3.49 18.61 -11.91
N LEU A 266 -4.48 18.06 -11.23
CA LEU A 266 -5.75 18.75 -11.02
C LEU A 266 -5.51 20.07 -10.28
N THR A 267 -6.19 21.12 -10.72
CA THR A 267 -6.31 22.36 -9.97
C THR A 267 -7.10 22.14 -8.67
N GLN A 268 -7.09 23.10 -7.77
CA GLN A 268 -7.88 23.01 -6.54
C GLN A 268 -9.38 22.90 -6.85
N SER A 269 -9.87 23.66 -7.84
CA SER A 269 -11.29 23.62 -8.25
C SER A 269 -11.68 22.24 -8.79
N GLU A 270 -10.86 21.64 -9.65
CA GLU A 270 -11.10 20.29 -10.18
C GLU A 270 -11.03 19.23 -9.07
N MET A 271 -10.07 19.36 -8.14
CA MET A 271 -10.04 18.51 -6.95
C MET A 271 -11.34 18.62 -6.15
N ASP A 272 -11.82 19.82 -5.91
CA ASP A 272 -13.05 20.06 -5.17
C ASP A 272 -14.27 19.48 -5.91
N GLN A 273 -14.33 19.61 -7.22
CA GLN A 273 -15.38 19.00 -8.06
C GLN A 273 -15.38 17.47 -7.94
N VAL A 274 -14.21 16.83 -8.09
CA VAL A 274 -14.09 15.36 -7.96
C VAL A 274 -14.59 14.88 -6.59
N TYR A 275 -14.26 15.58 -5.51
CA TYR A 275 -14.68 15.18 -4.16
C TYR A 275 -16.12 15.60 -3.80
N SER A 276 -16.77 16.42 -4.62
CA SER A 276 -18.18 16.80 -4.47
C SER A 276 -19.16 15.88 -5.21
N LEU A 277 -18.67 14.92 -5.99
CA LEU A 277 -19.51 13.96 -6.71
C LEU A 277 -20.38 13.15 -5.73
N PRO A 278 -21.53 12.61 -6.18
CA PRO A 278 -22.54 12.02 -5.30
C PRO A 278 -22.18 10.60 -4.85
N TYR A 279 -21.07 10.46 -4.13
CA TYR A 279 -20.65 9.18 -3.56
C TYR A 279 -21.60 8.72 -2.46
N MET A 280 -21.93 7.43 -2.44
CA MET A 280 -22.70 6.80 -1.37
C MET A 280 -21.90 6.63 -0.07
N ARG A 281 -20.57 6.77 -0.12
CA ARG A 281 -19.62 6.68 0.99
C ARG A 281 -19.64 5.36 1.75
N THR A 282 -20.14 4.33 1.11
CA THR A 282 -20.21 2.96 1.65
C THR A 282 -20.09 1.93 0.53
N TYR A 283 -20.05 0.66 0.90
CA TYR A 283 -20.11 -0.45 -0.06
C TYR A 283 -21.54 -0.73 -0.54
N HIS A 284 -21.66 -1.39 -1.68
CA HIS A 284 -22.96 -1.75 -2.24
C HIS A 284 -23.75 -2.68 -1.28
N PRO A 285 -25.06 -2.47 -1.07
CA PRO A 285 -25.86 -3.22 -0.10
C PRO A 285 -25.88 -4.76 -0.31
N SER A 286 -25.64 -5.24 -1.53
CA SER A 286 -25.54 -6.68 -1.81
C SER A 286 -24.47 -7.41 -1.00
N TYR A 287 -23.55 -6.69 -0.36
CA TYR A 287 -22.48 -7.27 0.46
C TYR A 287 -22.83 -7.40 1.96
N GLU A 288 -23.97 -6.87 2.40
CA GLU A 288 -24.37 -6.91 3.82
C GLU A 288 -24.42 -8.34 4.37
N GLU A 289 -25.07 -9.25 3.64
CA GLU A 289 -25.22 -10.66 4.05
C GLU A 289 -23.87 -11.39 4.17
N THR A 290 -22.85 -10.92 3.43
CA THR A 290 -21.51 -11.50 3.46
C THR A 290 -20.58 -10.83 4.48
N GLY A 291 -21.09 -9.86 5.27
CA GLY A 291 -20.36 -9.16 6.31
C GLY A 291 -19.70 -7.86 5.86
N GLY A 292 -20.16 -7.28 4.76
CA GLY A 292 -19.68 -6.00 4.23
C GLY A 292 -18.26 -6.06 3.64
N VAL A 293 -17.66 -4.91 3.38
CA VAL A 293 -16.29 -4.79 2.85
C VAL A 293 -15.39 -4.15 3.90
N PRO A 294 -14.44 -4.88 4.51
CA PRO A 294 -13.63 -4.38 5.63
C PRO A 294 -12.84 -3.10 5.34
N ALA A 295 -12.44 -2.86 4.09
CA ALA A 295 -11.67 -1.69 3.70
C ALA A 295 -12.39 -0.35 3.98
N ILE A 296 -13.72 -0.35 4.12
CA ILE A 296 -14.50 0.87 4.43
C ILE A 296 -14.16 1.42 5.84
N GLU A 297 -13.80 0.56 6.78
CA GLU A 297 -13.50 0.95 8.17
C GLU A 297 -12.33 1.94 8.27
N GLU A 298 -11.38 1.87 7.34
CA GLU A 298 -10.21 2.77 7.33
C GLU A 298 -10.54 4.16 6.78
N VAL A 299 -11.54 4.27 5.92
CA VAL A 299 -11.80 5.50 5.16
C VAL A 299 -13.11 6.19 5.51
N LYS A 300 -14.13 5.49 6.04
CA LYS A 300 -15.48 6.01 6.28
C LYS A 300 -15.51 7.36 7.00
N PHE A 301 -14.69 7.52 8.03
CA PHE A 301 -14.57 8.75 8.82
C PHE A 301 -13.20 9.43 8.66
N SER A 302 -12.63 9.33 7.46
CA SER A 302 -11.37 9.95 7.09
C SER A 302 -11.56 10.91 5.92
N LEU A 303 -10.77 11.98 5.87
CA LEU A 303 -10.85 13.03 4.86
C LEU A 303 -9.54 13.08 4.07
N VAL A 304 -9.64 12.93 2.76
CA VAL A 304 -8.50 13.17 1.87
C VAL A 304 -8.35 14.67 1.67
N SER A 305 -7.23 15.23 2.08
CA SER A 305 -6.97 16.67 1.97
C SER A 305 -6.08 17.05 0.78
N ASN A 306 -5.25 16.11 0.33
CA ASN A 306 -4.28 16.33 -0.74
C ASN A 306 -3.87 15.02 -1.40
N ARG A 307 -3.34 15.13 -2.62
CA ARG A 307 -2.69 14.05 -3.39
C ARG A 307 -1.29 14.48 -3.80
N GLY A 308 -0.47 13.51 -4.23
CA GLY A 308 0.93 13.75 -4.60
C GLY A 308 1.88 13.79 -3.41
N CYS A 309 3.19 13.64 -3.66
CA CYS A 309 4.21 13.67 -2.62
C CYS A 309 5.58 14.04 -3.18
N TYR A 310 6.13 15.19 -2.82
CA TYR A 310 7.48 15.60 -3.23
C TYR A 310 8.60 14.98 -2.40
N GLY A 311 8.29 14.03 -1.52
CA GLY A 311 9.29 13.30 -0.74
C GLY A 311 10.27 12.51 -1.61
N GLY A 312 9.79 11.90 -2.69
CA GLY A 312 10.62 11.24 -3.70
C GLY A 312 11.43 10.05 -3.17
N CYS A 313 10.93 9.35 -2.13
CA CYS A 313 11.62 8.18 -1.57
C CYS A 313 11.81 7.09 -2.63
N SER A 314 13.01 6.50 -2.68
CA SER A 314 13.42 5.58 -3.76
C SER A 314 12.58 4.30 -3.87
N PHE A 315 11.94 3.88 -2.77
CA PHE A 315 11.11 2.67 -2.70
C PHE A 315 9.62 2.91 -2.93
N CYS A 316 9.20 4.20 -3.05
CA CYS A 316 7.79 4.57 -3.04
C CYS A 316 7.21 4.68 -4.45
N ALA A 317 6.14 3.94 -4.73
CA ALA A 317 5.46 3.94 -6.02
C ALA A 317 4.68 5.25 -6.30
N LEU A 318 4.42 6.07 -5.28
CA LEU A 318 3.63 7.30 -5.43
C LEU A 318 4.22 8.28 -6.45
N THR A 319 5.55 8.32 -6.61
CA THR A 319 6.21 9.15 -7.62
C THR A 319 5.72 8.83 -9.03
N PHE A 320 5.49 7.54 -9.34
CA PHE A 320 5.06 7.07 -10.66
C PHE A 320 3.54 7.04 -10.83
N HIS A 321 2.78 7.08 -9.74
CA HIS A 321 1.32 7.00 -9.79
C HIS A 321 0.64 8.34 -9.50
N GLN A 322 0.95 9.01 -8.37
CA GLN A 322 0.35 10.30 -8.03
C GLN A 322 1.22 11.51 -8.38
N GLY A 323 2.49 11.28 -8.73
CA GLY A 323 3.43 12.35 -9.02
C GLY A 323 3.99 13.06 -7.79
N ARG A 324 4.83 14.06 -8.06
CA ARG A 324 5.57 14.83 -7.04
C ARG A 324 5.01 16.24 -6.81
N ILE A 325 3.94 16.62 -7.47
CA ILE A 325 3.26 17.91 -7.29
C ILE A 325 2.07 17.69 -6.36
N ILE A 326 1.93 18.55 -5.38
CA ILE A 326 0.82 18.49 -4.44
C ILE A 326 -0.43 19.08 -5.06
N GLN A 327 -1.52 18.34 -5.03
CA GLN A 327 -2.86 18.75 -5.43
C GLN A 327 -3.71 18.81 -4.18
N THR A 328 -4.29 19.96 -3.88
CA THR A 328 -4.94 20.25 -2.59
C THR A 328 -6.41 20.58 -2.79
N ARG A 329 -7.25 20.09 -1.91
CA ARG A 329 -8.64 20.51 -1.79
C ARG A 329 -8.75 21.80 -0.98
N SER A 330 -9.75 22.61 -1.28
CA SER A 330 -10.11 23.78 -0.47
C SER A 330 -10.60 23.38 0.92
N HIS A 331 -10.59 24.31 1.85
CA HIS A 331 -11.19 24.11 3.16
C HIS A 331 -12.69 23.88 3.04
N GLU A 332 -13.34 24.60 2.16
CA GLU A 332 -14.80 24.54 1.90
C GLU A 332 -15.21 23.15 1.45
N SER A 333 -14.50 22.58 0.50
CA SER A 333 -14.74 21.20 0.02
C SER A 333 -14.57 20.16 1.14
N ILE A 334 -13.51 20.26 1.94
CA ILE A 334 -13.24 19.32 3.04
C ILE A 334 -14.28 19.49 4.16
N LEU A 335 -14.69 20.72 4.47
CA LEU A 335 -15.70 20.98 5.49
C LEU A 335 -17.09 20.52 5.04
N ALA A 336 -17.45 20.68 3.75
CA ALA A 336 -18.68 20.17 3.19
C ALA A 336 -18.77 18.64 3.34
N GLU A 337 -17.69 17.92 2.99
CA GLU A 337 -17.60 16.48 3.18
C GLU A 337 -17.66 16.11 4.67
N ALA A 338 -16.91 16.81 5.53
CA ALA A 338 -16.94 16.57 6.97
C ALA A 338 -18.35 16.75 7.55
N ASN A 339 -19.11 17.76 7.10
CA ASN A 339 -20.48 17.98 7.51
C ASN A 339 -21.43 16.83 7.13
N GLN A 340 -21.16 16.12 6.04
CA GLN A 340 -21.94 14.92 5.70
C GLN A 340 -21.66 13.79 6.70
N ILE A 341 -20.38 13.49 6.94
CA ILE A 341 -19.98 12.33 7.76
C ILE A 341 -20.24 12.50 9.27
N VAL A 342 -20.29 13.72 9.80
CA VAL A 342 -20.55 13.94 11.25
C VAL A 342 -22.00 13.68 11.65
N TRP A 343 -22.89 13.54 10.68
CA TRP A 343 -24.30 13.20 10.91
C TRP A 343 -24.62 11.73 10.60
N GLU A 344 -23.64 10.95 10.17
CA GLU A 344 -23.82 9.51 9.98
C GLU A 344 -24.22 8.83 11.31
N PRO A 345 -25.19 7.90 11.31
CA PRO A 345 -25.72 7.29 12.53
C PRO A 345 -24.67 6.59 13.39
N ASP A 346 -23.61 6.06 12.79
CA ASP A 346 -22.51 5.38 13.47
C ASP A 346 -21.29 6.28 13.75
N PHE A 347 -21.36 7.58 13.47
CA PHE A 347 -20.31 8.54 13.81
C PHE A 347 -20.21 8.73 15.33
N LYS A 348 -19.07 8.41 15.92
CA LYS A 348 -18.83 8.47 17.38
C LYS A 348 -18.10 9.74 17.82
N GLY A 349 -17.99 10.73 16.94
CA GLY A 349 -17.33 11.99 17.20
C GLY A 349 -15.83 12.01 16.86
N TYR A 350 -15.34 11.04 16.10
CA TYR A 350 -13.93 10.93 15.75
C TYR A 350 -13.73 11.00 14.26
N ILE A 351 -13.09 12.06 13.76
CA ILE A 351 -12.50 12.08 12.43
C ILE A 351 -11.17 11.33 12.54
N HIS A 352 -11.07 10.22 11.84
CA HIS A 352 -9.95 9.28 12.01
C HIS A 352 -8.67 9.77 11.36
N ASP A 353 -8.77 10.48 10.24
CA ASP A 353 -7.64 11.06 9.53
C ASP A 353 -8.05 12.30 8.73
N VAL A 354 -7.12 13.23 8.57
CA VAL A 354 -7.22 14.36 7.64
C VAL A 354 -5.88 14.44 6.91
N GLY A 355 -5.78 13.83 5.74
CA GLY A 355 -4.47 13.70 5.11
C GLY A 355 -4.49 13.25 3.66
N GLY A 356 -3.45 12.56 3.29
CA GLY A 356 -3.16 12.05 1.96
C GLY A 356 -1.91 11.18 2.02
N PRO A 357 -1.12 11.07 0.95
CA PRO A 357 0.14 10.33 0.99
C PRO A 357 1.10 10.81 2.08
N THR A 358 0.99 12.09 2.43
CA THR A 358 1.69 12.74 3.55
C THR A 358 0.76 13.83 4.09
N ALA A 359 0.34 13.71 5.33
CA ALA A 359 -0.69 14.57 5.90
C ALA A 359 -0.34 16.06 5.92
N ASN A 360 0.91 16.39 6.23
CA ASN A 360 1.36 17.78 6.37
C ASN A 360 1.92 18.41 5.08
N PHE A 361 1.66 17.80 3.89
CA PHE A 361 1.96 18.40 2.60
C PHE A 361 0.70 19.04 2.00
N ARG A 362 0.45 20.30 2.30
CA ARG A 362 -0.74 21.04 1.84
C ARG A 362 -0.44 22.10 0.77
N ALA A 363 0.80 22.17 0.32
CA ALA A 363 1.22 23.12 -0.70
C ALA A 363 2.37 22.55 -1.53
N PRO A 364 2.58 23.02 -2.76
CA PRO A 364 3.79 22.71 -3.53
C PRO A 364 5.07 23.04 -2.76
N ALA A 365 6.12 22.25 -2.99
CA ALA A 365 7.39 22.45 -2.29
C ALA A 365 8.03 23.83 -2.54
N CYS A 366 7.77 24.43 -3.71
CA CYS A 366 8.20 25.77 -4.08
C CYS A 366 7.36 26.29 -5.26
N ASP A 367 7.42 27.60 -5.52
CA ASP A 367 6.65 28.25 -6.61
C ASP A 367 6.99 27.71 -8.01
N LYS A 368 8.25 27.28 -8.19
CA LYS A 368 8.69 26.70 -9.45
C LYS A 368 7.84 25.48 -9.87
N GLN A 369 7.38 24.68 -8.92
CA GLN A 369 6.64 23.45 -9.24
C GLN A 369 5.34 23.69 -10.03
N LEU A 370 4.70 24.84 -9.81
CA LEU A 370 3.43 25.16 -10.50
C LEU A 370 3.61 25.64 -11.94
N THR A 371 4.81 26.08 -12.30
CA THR A 371 5.07 26.68 -13.63
C THR A 371 6.10 25.93 -14.47
N LYS A 372 7.09 25.34 -13.82
CA LYS A 372 8.23 24.66 -14.46
C LYS A 372 8.38 23.19 -14.00
N GLY A 373 7.41 22.70 -13.23
CA GLY A 373 7.42 21.34 -12.71
C GLY A 373 8.49 21.06 -11.65
N VAL A 374 8.66 19.79 -11.32
CA VAL A 374 9.64 19.30 -10.35
C VAL A 374 11.03 19.16 -10.98
N CYS A 375 12.05 19.24 -10.16
CA CYS A 375 13.42 19.03 -10.61
C CYS A 375 13.66 17.54 -10.95
N PRO A 376 14.07 17.15 -12.17
CA PRO A 376 14.24 15.75 -12.56
C PRO A 376 15.35 15.03 -11.78
N HIS A 377 16.46 15.74 -11.49
CA HIS A 377 17.64 15.18 -10.85
C HIS A 377 17.83 15.62 -9.40
N LYS A 378 16.80 16.18 -8.75
CA LYS A 378 16.88 16.69 -7.39
C LYS A 378 15.61 16.41 -6.61
N GLN A 379 15.79 16.01 -5.34
CA GLN A 379 14.69 15.88 -4.38
C GLN A 379 14.58 17.13 -3.50
N CYS A 380 13.38 17.40 -2.97
CA CYS A 380 13.12 18.60 -2.17
C CYS A 380 13.64 18.49 -0.73
N LEU A 381 13.74 17.26 -0.20
CA LEU A 381 14.11 16.97 1.19
C LEU A 381 15.42 16.17 1.34
N PHE A 382 15.99 15.69 0.24
CA PHE A 382 17.18 14.84 0.26
C PHE A 382 18.24 15.36 -0.75
N PRO A 383 19.56 15.24 -0.43
CA PRO A 383 20.15 14.82 0.84
C PRO A 383 19.96 15.86 1.95
N GLN A 384 19.69 17.08 1.58
CA GLN A 384 19.36 18.20 2.46
C GLN A 384 18.17 18.98 1.90
N PRO A 385 17.40 19.71 2.74
CA PRO A 385 16.30 20.52 2.26
C PRO A 385 16.75 21.50 1.17
N CYS A 386 15.98 21.56 0.10
CA CYS A 386 16.21 22.50 -0.99
C CYS A 386 16.13 23.93 -0.45
N LYS A 387 17.03 24.82 -0.91
CA LYS A 387 17.03 26.24 -0.51
C LYS A 387 15.71 26.95 -0.80
N ASN A 388 14.99 26.50 -1.84
CA ASN A 388 13.68 27.04 -2.25
C ASN A 388 12.49 26.33 -1.59
N LEU A 389 12.74 25.36 -0.70
CA LEU A 389 11.65 24.65 -0.01
C LEU A 389 10.89 25.61 0.89
N LYS A 390 9.58 25.69 0.67
CA LYS A 390 8.67 26.45 1.54
C LYS A 390 8.14 25.52 2.62
N VAL A 391 8.42 25.84 3.88
CA VAL A 391 7.93 25.09 5.03
C VAL A 391 6.91 25.94 5.76
N ASP A 392 5.63 25.55 5.63
CA ASP A 392 4.51 26.26 6.26
C ASP A 392 3.38 25.27 6.59
N HIS A 393 2.89 25.30 7.82
CA HIS A 393 1.76 24.49 8.27
C HIS A 393 0.52 25.32 8.65
N LYS A 394 0.52 26.64 8.38
CA LYS A 394 -0.58 27.53 8.79
C LYS A 394 -1.92 27.15 8.18
N ASP A 395 -1.93 26.83 6.88
CA ASP A 395 -3.12 26.38 6.18
C ASP A 395 -3.66 25.08 6.79
N TYR A 396 -2.81 24.09 7.03
CA TYR A 396 -3.21 22.83 7.63
C TYR A 396 -3.71 23.00 9.07
N LEU A 397 -3.05 23.84 9.87
CA LEU A 397 -3.54 24.16 11.21
C LEU A 397 -4.91 24.84 11.19
N SER A 398 -5.15 25.74 10.25
CA SER A 398 -6.42 26.42 10.06
C SER A 398 -7.53 25.41 9.74
N LEU A 399 -7.28 24.50 8.79
CA LEU A 399 -8.20 23.41 8.45
C LEU A 399 -8.53 22.53 9.66
N LEU A 400 -7.52 22.05 10.36
CA LEU A 400 -7.69 21.20 11.54
C LEU A 400 -8.47 21.90 12.67
N ARG A 401 -8.30 23.22 12.81
CA ARG A 401 -9.08 24.02 13.77
C ARG A 401 -10.55 24.07 13.38
N LYS A 402 -10.85 24.39 12.12
CA LYS A 402 -12.23 24.43 11.58
C LYS A 402 -12.92 23.07 11.77
N LEU A 403 -12.27 21.96 11.45
CA LEU A 403 -12.82 20.61 11.61
C LEU A 403 -13.11 20.26 13.11
N ARG A 404 -12.29 20.71 14.05
CA ARG A 404 -12.55 20.50 15.47
C ARG A 404 -13.74 21.30 16.02
N GLN A 405 -14.15 22.34 15.30
CA GLN A 405 -15.29 23.21 15.70
C GLN A 405 -16.63 22.73 15.13
N LEU A 406 -16.62 21.70 14.27
CA LEU A 406 -17.85 21.14 13.73
C LEU A 406 -18.69 20.47 14.83
N PRO A 407 -20.03 20.52 14.69
CA PRO A 407 -20.92 19.82 15.63
C PRO A 407 -20.60 18.31 15.63
N ASN A 408 -20.87 17.65 16.74
CA ASN A 408 -20.62 16.23 16.98
C ASN A 408 -19.12 15.80 16.95
N VAL A 409 -18.18 16.66 16.59
CA VAL A 409 -16.75 16.32 16.55
C VAL A 409 -16.12 16.45 17.94
N LYS A 410 -15.67 15.34 18.49
CA LYS A 410 -14.92 15.27 19.75
C LYS A 410 -13.43 15.39 19.54
N LYS A 411 -12.91 14.73 18.47
CA LYS A 411 -11.49 14.75 18.11
C LYS A 411 -11.27 14.56 16.62
N VAL A 412 -10.18 15.18 16.15
CA VAL A 412 -9.65 15.02 14.79
C VAL A 412 -8.24 14.45 14.92
N PHE A 413 -8.02 13.25 14.38
CA PHE A 413 -6.73 12.59 14.39
C PHE A 413 -6.00 12.75 13.05
N ILE A 414 -4.70 12.52 13.06
CA ILE A 414 -3.85 12.44 11.90
C ILE A 414 -3.18 11.06 11.92
N ARG A 415 -3.56 10.18 10.97
CA ARG A 415 -3.06 8.80 10.86
C ARG A 415 -2.17 8.57 9.65
N SER A 416 -2.35 9.32 8.58
CA SER A 416 -1.65 9.17 7.30
C SER A 416 -0.17 9.55 7.35
N GLY A 417 0.38 9.74 8.52
CA GLY A 417 1.80 9.99 8.71
C GLY A 417 2.22 11.44 8.51
N ILE A 418 3.15 11.86 9.35
CA ILE A 418 3.77 13.19 9.31
C ILE A 418 5.18 13.07 8.76
N ARG A 419 5.49 13.88 7.76
CA ARG A 419 6.90 14.09 7.32
C ARG A 419 7.62 14.90 8.39
N PHE A 420 8.27 14.18 9.30
CA PHE A 420 9.05 14.77 10.38
C PHE A 420 10.23 15.60 9.87
N ASP A 421 10.80 15.19 8.73
CA ASP A 421 11.89 15.84 8.03
C ASP A 421 11.48 17.11 7.25
N TYR A 422 10.19 17.38 7.14
CA TYR A 422 9.63 18.67 6.72
C TYR A 422 9.27 19.50 7.95
N LEU A 423 8.59 18.87 8.93
CA LEU A 423 8.13 19.55 10.14
C LEU A 423 9.29 20.17 10.95
N ILE A 424 10.43 19.47 11.06
CA ILE A 424 11.56 19.95 11.88
C ILE A 424 12.16 21.26 11.38
N TYR A 425 11.97 21.58 10.10
CA TYR A 425 12.41 22.83 9.49
C TYR A 425 11.40 23.97 9.59
N ASP A 426 10.21 23.71 10.13
CA ASP A 426 9.25 24.76 10.44
C ASP A 426 9.79 25.60 11.62
N LYS A 427 10.05 26.88 11.35
CA LYS A 427 10.55 27.82 12.36
C LYS A 427 9.52 28.10 13.42
N ASP A 428 8.21 28.07 13.03
CA ASP A 428 7.09 28.21 13.94
C ASP A 428 6.71 26.84 14.52
N ARG A 429 7.08 26.59 15.76
CA ARG A 429 6.79 25.36 16.49
C ARG A 429 5.30 25.17 16.82
N THR A 430 4.43 26.09 16.40
CA THR A 430 2.99 26.05 16.69
C THR A 430 2.35 24.78 16.16
N PHE A 431 2.73 24.32 14.94
CA PHE A 431 2.19 23.08 14.41
C PHE A 431 2.55 21.87 15.28
N LEU A 432 3.83 21.72 15.67
CA LEU A 432 4.25 20.60 16.53
C LEU A 432 3.49 20.62 17.87
N ARG A 433 3.33 21.81 18.46
CA ARG A 433 2.56 21.98 19.71
C ARG A 433 1.10 21.56 19.54
N LYS A 434 0.43 22.07 18.51
CA LYS A 434 -1.00 21.76 18.27
C LYS A 434 -1.22 20.30 17.86
N LEU A 435 -0.28 19.70 17.14
CA LEU A 435 -0.28 18.28 16.84
C LEU A 435 -0.31 17.45 18.14
N CYS A 436 0.61 17.71 19.07
CA CYS A 436 0.66 17.03 20.37
C CYS A 436 -0.56 17.32 21.26
N GLU A 437 -1.05 18.58 21.28
CA GLU A 437 -2.20 18.97 22.09
C GLU A 437 -3.50 18.26 21.68
N HIS A 438 -3.76 18.12 20.36
CA HIS A 438 -5.08 17.83 19.84
C HIS A 438 -5.21 16.64 18.90
N HIS A 439 -4.13 16.26 18.17
CA HIS A 439 -4.25 15.39 16.99
C HIS A 439 -3.57 14.03 17.13
N VAL A 440 -2.87 13.78 18.23
CA VAL A 440 -2.24 12.49 18.55
C VAL A 440 -3.07 11.75 19.59
N SER A 441 -3.40 10.49 19.30
CA SER A 441 -4.22 9.63 20.17
C SER A 441 -3.43 8.85 21.25
N GLY A 442 -2.15 9.23 21.48
CA GLY A 442 -1.20 8.51 22.35
C GLY A 442 0.01 7.99 21.59
N GLN A 443 -0.11 7.72 20.30
CA GLN A 443 0.98 7.27 19.44
C GLN A 443 1.00 8.11 18.16
N LEU A 444 2.19 8.60 17.79
CA LEU A 444 2.45 9.24 16.50
C LEU A 444 3.32 8.32 15.65
N LYS A 445 2.78 7.92 14.50
CA LYS A 445 3.50 7.12 13.51
C LYS A 445 4.40 8.02 12.67
N VAL A 446 5.66 7.66 12.54
CA VAL A 446 6.65 8.34 11.71
C VAL A 446 7.50 7.31 10.96
N ALA A 447 7.98 7.68 9.79
CA ALA A 447 8.66 6.76 8.88
C ALA A 447 10.14 7.14 8.66
N PRO A 448 11.04 6.92 9.64
CA PRO A 448 12.48 7.06 9.40
C PRO A 448 13.02 6.00 8.43
N GLU A 449 12.40 4.83 8.38
CA GLU A 449 12.69 3.65 7.57
C GLU A 449 13.97 2.91 7.97
N HIS A 450 15.05 3.62 8.25
CA HIS A 450 16.34 3.09 8.71
C HIS A 450 17.07 4.14 9.57
N ILE A 451 18.24 3.76 10.11
CA ILE A 451 19.11 4.69 10.87
C ILE A 451 20.53 4.79 10.31
N SER A 452 20.98 3.84 9.51
CA SER A 452 22.27 3.93 8.84
C SER A 452 22.19 4.91 7.68
N ASN A 453 23.09 5.92 7.66
CA ASN A 453 23.10 6.94 6.62
C ASN A 453 23.38 6.35 5.24
N ALA A 454 24.18 5.28 5.15
CA ALA A 454 24.43 4.59 3.88
C ALA A 454 23.13 4.03 3.26
N VAL A 455 22.27 3.44 4.09
CA VAL A 455 20.95 2.91 3.63
C VAL A 455 19.98 4.04 3.36
N LEU A 456 19.92 5.06 4.22
CA LEU A 456 19.05 6.22 4.06
C LEU A 456 19.33 6.97 2.75
N GLU A 457 20.60 7.06 2.34
CA GLU A 457 21.02 7.62 1.05
C GLU A 457 20.40 6.85 -0.11
N LYS A 458 20.47 5.53 -0.11
CA LYS A 458 19.86 4.69 -1.14
C LYS A 458 18.32 4.76 -1.12
N MET A 459 17.74 4.98 0.06
CA MET A 459 16.29 5.23 0.22
C MET A 459 15.84 6.63 -0.25
N GLY A 460 16.76 7.57 -0.49
CA GLY A 460 16.43 8.97 -0.76
C GLY A 460 15.81 9.67 0.46
N LYS A 461 16.28 9.32 1.65
CA LYS A 461 15.85 9.87 2.95
C LYS A 461 16.93 10.75 3.56
N PRO A 462 16.57 11.75 4.35
CA PRO A 462 17.56 12.58 5.05
C PRO A 462 18.35 11.74 6.08
N SER A 463 19.51 12.31 6.49
CA SER A 463 20.36 11.65 7.49
C SER A 463 19.63 11.38 8.81
N VAL A 464 20.08 10.37 9.55
CA VAL A 464 19.53 10.00 10.87
C VAL A 464 19.51 11.15 11.87
N GLU A 465 20.41 12.12 11.74
CA GLU A 465 20.48 13.27 12.62
C GLU A 465 19.20 14.15 12.55
N VAL A 466 18.55 14.20 11.39
CA VAL A 466 17.25 14.87 11.23
C VAL A 466 16.18 14.17 12.07
N TYR A 467 16.18 12.85 12.04
CA TYR A 467 15.26 12.06 12.86
C TYR A 467 15.53 12.23 14.36
N LYS A 468 16.80 12.16 14.80
CA LYS A 468 17.17 12.39 16.20
C LYS A 468 16.74 13.76 16.70
N LYS A 469 16.93 14.82 15.89
CA LYS A 469 16.45 16.18 16.19
C LYS A 469 14.93 16.21 16.38
N PHE A 470 14.18 15.52 15.51
CA PHE A 470 12.73 15.44 15.62
C PHE A 470 12.29 14.69 16.90
N VAL A 471 12.91 13.53 17.18
CA VAL A 471 12.63 12.75 18.41
C VAL A 471 12.79 13.61 19.65
N LYS A 472 13.90 14.35 19.74
CA LYS A 472 14.14 15.28 20.85
C LYS A 472 13.06 16.37 20.93
N ALA A 473 12.77 17.04 19.81
CA ALA A 473 11.78 18.12 19.77
C ALA A 473 10.38 17.62 20.16
N TYR A 474 10.00 16.40 19.74
CA TYR A 474 8.73 15.77 20.10
C TYR A 474 8.66 15.41 21.59
N LYS A 475 9.73 14.86 22.15
CA LYS A 475 9.84 14.53 23.57
C LYS A 475 9.75 15.79 24.43
N ASP A 476 10.56 16.80 24.13
CA ASP A 476 10.57 18.09 24.85
C ASP A 476 9.17 18.77 24.82
N MET A 477 8.46 18.67 23.67
CA MET A 477 7.13 19.22 23.51
C MET A 477 6.10 18.45 24.39
N ASN A 478 6.15 17.13 24.43
CA ASN A 478 5.26 16.33 25.26
C ASN A 478 5.50 16.56 26.76
N GLU A 479 6.74 16.71 27.18
CA GLU A 479 7.10 17.07 28.56
C GLU A 479 6.52 18.43 28.94
N LYS A 480 6.68 19.47 28.09
CA LYS A 480 6.10 20.80 28.28
C LYS A 480 4.57 20.79 28.39
N LEU A 481 3.92 19.90 27.67
CA LEU A 481 2.46 19.77 27.63
C LEU A 481 1.91 18.78 28.67
N GLY A 482 2.76 18.12 29.45
CA GLY A 482 2.35 17.09 30.41
C GLY A 482 1.69 15.88 29.72
N LYS A 483 2.03 15.59 28.45
CA LYS A 483 1.42 14.50 27.66
C LYS A 483 2.28 13.25 27.70
N LYS A 484 1.64 12.08 27.77
CA LYS A 484 2.27 10.76 27.62
C LYS A 484 1.98 10.23 26.23
N GLN A 485 2.75 10.68 25.25
CA GLN A 485 2.62 10.25 23.86
C GLN A 485 3.95 9.66 23.38
N TYR A 486 3.86 8.63 22.54
CA TYR A 486 5.01 7.86 22.07
C TYR A 486 5.15 7.95 20.55
N LEU A 487 6.38 7.90 20.07
CA LEU A 487 6.68 7.72 18.64
C LEU A 487 6.66 6.23 18.32
N VAL A 488 6.03 5.89 17.20
CA VAL A 488 6.06 4.56 16.60
C VAL A 488 6.80 4.65 15.27
N PRO A 489 8.10 4.35 15.24
CA PRO A 489 8.87 4.38 14.01
C PRO A 489 8.53 3.20 13.10
N TYR A 490 8.21 3.48 11.85
CA TYR A 490 8.21 2.49 10.78
C TYR A 490 9.65 2.26 10.33
N LEU A 491 10.06 0.99 10.33
CA LEU A 491 11.40 0.55 9.97
C LEU A 491 11.31 -0.55 8.92
N MET A 492 12.27 -0.52 7.99
CA MET A 492 12.33 -1.43 6.85
C MET A 492 13.62 -2.23 6.88
N SER A 493 13.52 -3.56 6.80
CA SER A 493 14.67 -4.45 6.65
C SER A 493 14.98 -4.72 5.18
N SER A 494 16.21 -5.12 4.90
CA SER A 494 16.64 -5.66 3.60
C SER A 494 16.43 -4.74 2.39
N HIS A 495 16.41 -3.43 2.59
CA HIS A 495 16.46 -2.46 1.49
C HIS A 495 17.81 -2.55 0.75
N PRO A 496 17.89 -2.36 -0.58
CA PRO A 496 19.17 -2.21 -1.27
C PRO A 496 20.11 -1.25 -0.55
N GLY A 497 21.35 -1.67 -0.33
CA GLY A 497 22.35 -0.98 0.48
C GLY A 497 22.42 -1.43 1.95
N SER A 498 21.48 -2.24 2.44
CA SER A 498 21.50 -2.78 3.81
C SER A 498 22.19 -4.13 3.86
N THR A 499 23.38 -4.18 4.44
CA THR A 499 24.08 -5.42 4.80
C THR A 499 23.75 -5.83 6.23
N LEU A 500 24.31 -6.93 6.71
CA LEU A 500 24.18 -7.31 8.12
C LEU A 500 24.78 -6.26 9.08
N LYS A 501 25.80 -5.51 8.65
CA LYS A 501 26.38 -4.44 9.45
C LYS A 501 25.34 -3.35 9.75
N GLU A 502 24.70 -2.82 8.73
CA GLU A 502 23.69 -1.76 8.88
C GLU A 502 22.44 -2.27 9.62
N ALA A 503 22.11 -3.56 9.47
CA ALA A 503 21.02 -4.19 10.23
C ALA A 503 21.35 -4.30 11.73
N VAL A 504 22.62 -4.58 12.10
CA VAL A 504 23.09 -4.57 13.49
C VAL A 504 23.07 -3.15 14.05
N GLU A 505 23.54 -2.13 13.30
CA GLU A 505 23.44 -0.72 13.72
C GLU A 505 21.99 -0.35 14.07
N LEU A 506 21.03 -0.81 13.26
CA LEU A 506 19.61 -0.57 13.53
C LEU A 506 19.13 -1.27 14.82
N ALA A 507 19.57 -2.49 15.07
CA ALA A 507 19.24 -3.23 16.29
C ALA A 507 19.83 -2.57 17.54
N GLU A 508 21.07 -2.07 17.48
CA GLU A 508 21.70 -1.31 18.57
C GLU A 508 20.94 -0.03 18.87
N PHE A 509 20.53 0.72 17.82
CA PHE A 509 19.72 1.92 17.98
C PHE A 509 18.38 1.62 18.68
N LEU A 510 17.70 0.51 18.30
CA LEU A 510 16.44 0.09 18.95
C LEU A 510 16.63 -0.31 20.40
N ARG A 511 17.77 -0.97 20.72
CA ARG A 511 18.15 -1.28 22.09
C ARG A 511 18.29 0.00 22.93
N ASP A 512 19.00 1.00 22.39
CA ASP A 512 19.28 2.26 23.10
C ASP A 512 18.03 3.12 23.27
N LEU A 513 17.08 3.04 22.34
CA LEU A 513 15.75 3.62 22.48
C LEU A 513 14.86 2.89 23.49
N GLY A 514 15.23 1.66 23.89
CA GLY A 514 14.37 0.81 24.72
C GLY A 514 13.08 0.35 24.03
N TYR A 515 13.02 0.44 22.68
CA TYR A 515 11.84 0.16 21.86
C TYR A 515 12.08 -1.09 20.99
N MET A 516 11.07 -1.93 20.87
CA MET A 516 11.05 -3.03 19.92
C MET A 516 9.76 -2.96 19.10
N PRO A 517 9.84 -2.82 17.78
CA PRO A 517 8.65 -2.75 16.93
C PRO A 517 7.91 -4.10 16.92
N GLU A 518 6.59 -4.04 17.09
CA GLU A 518 5.71 -5.21 16.96
C GLU A 518 5.64 -5.68 15.50
N GLN A 519 5.65 -4.74 14.56
CA GLN A 519 5.60 -4.98 13.12
C GLN A 519 6.87 -4.49 12.45
N VAL A 520 7.44 -5.31 11.60
CA VAL A 520 8.59 -5.00 10.76
C VAL A 520 8.16 -5.12 9.31
N GLN A 521 8.53 -4.14 8.51
CA GLN A 521 8.36 -4.20 7.07
C GLN A 521 9.67 -4.65 6.42
N ASP A 522 9.62 -5.70 5.60
CA ASP A 522 10.71 -6.00 4.69
C ASP A 522 10.57 -5.15 3.43
N PHE A 523 11.68 -4.76 2.82
CA PHE A 523 11.64 -4.09 1.54
C PHE A 523 10.86 -4.93 0.52
N TYR A 524 9.82 -4.31 -0.05
CA TYR A 524 8.96 -4.94 -1.05
C TYR A 524 9.32 -4.39 -2.43
N PRO A 525 9.89 -5.21 -3.33
CA PRO A 525 10.25 -4.74 -4.68
C PRO A 525 9.00 -4.44 -5.52
N THR A 526 8.48 -3.24 -5.36
CA THR A 526 7.33 -2.75 -6.13
C THR A 526 7.80 -2.30 -7.51
N PRO A 527 7.15 -2.71 -8.61
CA PRO A 527 7.55 -2.30 -9.95
C PRO A 527 7.69 -0.79 -10.10
N SER A 528 8.55 -0.35 -11.00
CA SER A 528 8.77 1.07 -11.33
C SER A 528 9.21 1.94 -10.16
N THR A 529 10.02 1.41 -9.24
CA THR A 529 10.68 2.20 -8.19
C THR A 529 12.20 2.14 -8.32
N ILE A 530 12.90 3.19 -7.91
CA ILE A 530 14.39 3.23 -7.90
C ILE A 530 14.95 2.04 -7.12
N SER A 531 14.38 1.76 -5.94
CA SER A 531 14.84 0.66 -5.09
C SER A 531 14.62 -0.71 -5.74
N THR A 532 13.56 -0.89 -6.52
CA THR A 532 13.34 -2.13 -7.26
C THR A 532 14.31 -2.27 -8.44
N CYS A 533 14.65 -1.15 -9.09
CA CYS A 533 15.73 -1.15 -10.09
C CYS A 533 17.07 -1.57 -9.45
N MET A 534 17.45 -0.98 -8.32
CA MET A 534 18.64 -1.40 -7.55
C MET A 534 18.57 -2.89 -7.18
N TYR A 535 17.42 -3.36 -6.70
CA TYR A 535 17.22 -4.74 -6.27
C TYR A 535 17.46 -5.75 -7.41
N TYR A 536 16.94 -5.44 -8.60
CA TYR A 536 17.08 -6.32 -9.75
C TYR A 536 18.46 -6.25 -10.39
N THR A 537 18.99 -5.04 -10.55
CA THR A 537 20.24 -4.82 -11.31
C THR A 537 21.50 -4.93 -10.46
N GLY A 538 21.42 -4.65 -9.17
CA GLY A 538 22.59 -4.44 -8.31
C GLY A 538 23.29 -3.09 -8.56
N LEU A 539 22.63 -2.16 -9.26
CA LEU A 539 23.17 -0.83 -9.61
C LEU A 539 22.23 0.26 -9.13
N ASP A 540 22.77 1.38 -8.67
CA ASP A 540 22.01 2.62 -8.48
C ASP A 540 21.77 3.28 -9.84
N PRO A 541 20.53 3.34 -10.35
CA PRO A 541 20.27 3.88 -11.68
C PRO A 541 20.62 5.38 -11.83
N ARG A 542 20.82 6.09 -10.72
CA ARG A 542 21.18 7.52 -10.70
C ARG A 542 22.67 7.77 -10.94
N THR A 543 23.53 6.84 -10.50
CA THR A 543 25.00 6.94 -10.56
C THR A 543 25.65 5.83 -11.35
N MET A 544 24.91 4.74 -11.62
CA MET A 544 25.39 3.48 -12.21
C MET A 544 26.45 2.75 -11.37
N GLU A 545 26.56 3.11 -10.08
CA GLU A 545 27.44 2.44 -9.13
C GLU A 545 26.82 1.17 -8.56
N PRO A 546 27.64 0.16 -8.22
CA PRO A 546 27.16 -1.07 -7.58
C PRO A 546 26.49 -0.78 -6.23
N VAL A 547 25.40 -1.51 -5.97
CA VAL A 547 24.65 -1.48 -4.70
C VAL A 547 24.51 -2.89 -4.18
N TYR A 548 24.85 -3.07 -2.91
CA TYR A 548 24.60 -4.35 -2.25
C TYR A 548 23.11 -4.67 -2.16
N VAL A 549 22.74 -5.93 -2.42
CA VAL A 549 21.34 -6.40 -2.34
C VAL A 549 21.28 -7.73 -1.61
N ALA A 550 20.57 -7.78 -0.51
CA ALA A 550 20.26 -9.03 0.19
C ALA A 550 19.24 -9.85 -0.63
N VAL A 551 19.71 -10.72 -1.52
CA VAL A 551 18.85 -11.59 -2.33
C VAL A 551 18.52 -12.91 -1.64
N ASN A 552 19.41 -13.40 -0.76
CA ASN A 552 19.22 -14.65 -0.05
C ASN A 552 18.07 -14.53 0.98
N PRO A 553 17.04 -15.40 0.92
CA PRO A 553 15.93 -15.36 1.88
C PRO A 553 16.35 -15.53 3.34
N HIS A 554 17.40 -16.32 3.60
CA HIS A 554 17.92 -16.52 4.94
C HIS A 554 18.57 -15.26 5.50
N GLU A 555 19.34 -14.54 4.67
CA GLU A 555 19.90 -13.24 5.06
C GLU A 555 18.81 -12.20 5.34
N LYS A 556 17.77 -12.13 4.50
CA LYS A 556 16.60 -11.27 4.78
C LYS A 556 15.95 -11.62 6.12
N ALA A 557 15.84 -12.91 6.43
CA ALA A 557 15.31 -13.36 7.72
C ALA A 557 16.21 -12.92 8.89
N MET A 558 17.54 -12.97 8.76
CA MET A 558 18.48 -12.45 9.75
C MET A 558 18.35 -10.94 9.95
N GLN A 559 18.32 -10.14 8.87
CA GLN A 559 18.15 -8.69 8.97
C GLN A 559 16.82 -8.31 9.64
N ARG A 560 15.75 -9.02 9.30
CA ARG A 560 14.45 -8.85 9.95
C ARG A 560 14.48 -9.24 11.43
N ALA A 561 15.11 -10.36 11.77
CA ALA A 561 15.22 -10.86 13.13
C ALA A 561 15.96 -9.86 14.05
N LEU A 562 16.98 -9.17 13.54
CA LEU A 562 17.72 -8.14 14.27
C LEU A 562 16.82 -6.97 14.71
N ILE A 563 15.83 -6.58 13.92
CA ILE A 563 14.87 -5.52 14.34
C ILE A 563 13.99 -5.99 15.50
N GLN A 564 13.74 -7.30 15.61
CA GLN A 564 12.96 -7.92 16.68
C GLN A 564 13.82 -8.85 17.54
N TYR A 565 15.04 -8.45 17.86
CA TYR A 565 16.06 -9.27 18.53
C TYR A 565 15.64 -9.84 19.90
N ARG A 566 14.71 -9.17 20.61
CA ARG A 566 14.16 -9.65 21.89
C ARG A 566 13.14 -10.77 21.76
N ASN A 567 12.64 -11.05 20.54
CA ASN A 567 11.70 -12.15 20.34
C ASN A 567 12.43 -13.48 20.45
N PRO A 568 12.06 -14.37 21.40
CA PRO A 568 12.76 -15.65 21.60
C PRO A 568 12.79 -16.54 20.35
N LYS A 569 11.81 -16.41 19.45
CA LYS A 569 11.73 -17.15 18.18
C LYS A 569 12.81 -16.74 17.19
N ASN A 570 13.38 -15.55 17.35
CA ASN A 570 14.40 -15.00 16.46
C ASN A 570 15.83 -15.28 16.97
N TYR A 571 15.98 -15.89 18.13
CA TYR A 571 17.29 -16.04 18.81
C TYR A 571 18.38 -16.59 17.88
N ASP A 572 18.14 -17.75 17.26
CA ASP A 572 19.14 -18.43 16.43
C ASP A 572 19.56 -17.59 15.21
N LEU A 573 18.59 -16.89 14.60
CA LEU A 573 18.85 -15.97 13.48
C LEU A 573 19.64 -14.74 13.92
N VAL A 574 19.39 -14.22 15.12
CA VAL A 574 20.10 -13.06 15.67
C VAL A 574 21.54 -13.45 16.03
N GLU A 575 21.72 -14.58 16.68
CA GLU A 575 23.05 -15.10 17.03
C GLU A 575 23.91 -15.35 15.78
N GLU A 576 23.32 -16.00 14.76
CA GLU A 576 23.98 -16.21 13.47
C GLU A 576 24.32 -14.89 12.78
N ALA A 577 23.37 -13.92 12.77
CA ALA A 577 23.58 -12.62 12.17
C ALA A 577 24.74 -11.86 12.84
N LEU A 578 24.76 -11.83 14.17
CA LEU A 578 25.83 -11.19 14.95
C LEU A 578 27.19 -11.84 14.70
N THR A 579 27.24 -13.16 14.66
CA THR A 579 28.46 -13.94 14.37
C THR A 579 28.98 -13.63 12.96
N LYS A 580 28.09 -13.63 11.95
CA LYS A 580 28.45 -13.30 10.55
C LYS A 580 28.86 -11.84 10.36
N ALA A 581 28.29 -10.94 11.14
CA ALA A 581 28.65 -9.52 11.13
C ALA A 581 29.94 -9.23 11.93
N GLY A 582 30.54 -10.22 12.59
CA GLY A 582 31.72 -10.04 13.46
C GLY A 582 31.42 -9.27 14.75
N ARG A 583 30.14 -9.29 15.22
CA ARG A 583 29.64 -8.54 16.38
C ARG A 583 29.23 -9.46 17.54
N THR A 584 30.07 -10.45 17.84
CA THR A 584 29.88 -11.36 18.99
C THR A 584 29.98 -10.63 20.35
N ASP A 585 30.56 -9.44 20.37
CA ASP A 585 30.54 -8.51 21.50
C ASP A 585 29.13 -8.15 21.96
N LEU A 586 28.12 -8.28 21.09
CA LEU A 586 26.69 -8.03 21.38
C LEU A 586 25.96 -9.25 21.95
N ILE A 587 26.67 -10.38 22.15
CA ILE A 587 26.15 -11.58 22.79
C ILE A 587 26.76 -11.68 24.19
N GLY A 588 25.99 -11.40 25.23
CA GLY A 588 26.49 -11.34 26.58
C GLY A 588 25.45 -10.94 27.60
N PHE A 589 25.90 -10.60 28.81
CA PHE A 589 25.04 -10.23 29.93
C PHE A 589 24.97 -8.71 30.17
N ASP A 590 25.85 -7.97 29.53
CA ASP A 590 25.92 -6.53 29.68
C ASP A 590 24.73 -5.81 29.02
N LYS A 591 24.44 -4.58 29.50
CA LYS A 591 23.38 -3.74 28.96
C LYS A 591 23.55 -3.39 27.48
N HIS A 592 24.78 -3.49 26.96
CA HIS A 592 25.08 -3.24 25.55
C HIS A 592 24.83 -4.44 24.64
N CYS A 593 24.65 -5.64 25.21
CA CYS A 593 24.35 -6.83 24.45
C CYS A 593 22.90 -6.84 23.95
N LEU A 594 22.70 -7.42 22.77
CA LEU A 594 21.36 -7.61 22.17
C LEU A 594 20.70 -8.88 22.69
N ILE A 595 21.46 -9.95 22.80
CA ILE A 595 21.00 -11.26 23.31
C ILE A 595 21.95 -11.82 24.36
N ARG A 596 21.43 -12.69 25.22
CA ARG A 596 22.23 -13.45 26.19
C ARG A 596 22.68 -14.76 25.56
N PRO A 597 23.89 -15.26 25.87
CA PRO A 597 24.32 -16.60 25.43
C PRO A 597 23.37 -17.66 26.00
N ARG A 598 22.98 -18.63 25.18
CA ARG A 598 22.28 -19.82 25.68
C ARG A 598 23.23 -20.62 26.53
N ARG A 599 22.77 -21.12 27.67
CA ARG A 599 23.50 -22.16 28.41
C ARG A 599 23.53 -23.41 27.52
N GLU A 600 24.68 -23.86 27.14
CA GLU A 600 24.84 -25.19 26.55
C GLU A 600 24.26 -26.18 27.56
N HIS A 601 23.21 -26.89 27.21
CA HIS A 601 22.85 -28.11 27.89
C HIS A 601 23.92 -29.11 27.49
N SER A 602 25.00 -29.22 28.30
CA SER A 602 25.89 -30.33 28.24
C SER A 602 25.08 -31.58 28.59
N PHE A 603 24.68 -32.31 27.56
CA PHE A 603 24.28 -33.70 27.75
C PHE A 603 25.55 -34.48 28.09
N ASP A 604 25.89 -34.48 29.37
CA ASP A 604 26.85 -35.47 29.91
C ASP A 604 26.21 -36.87 29.79
N ARG A 605 26.49 -37.52 28.65
CA ARG A 605 26.37 -38.96 28.51
C ARG A 605 27.59 -39.60 29.11
N ASN A 606 27.64 -39.69 30.43
CA ASN A 606 28.45 -40.67 31.09
C ASN A 606 27.72 -41.18 32.33
N GLY A 607 26.86 -42.15 32.10
CA GLY A 607 26.32 -43.02 33.13
C GLY A 607 27.36 -44.09 33.47
N ALA A 608 28.11 -43.90 34.52
CA ALA A 608 28.77 -45.03 35.18
C ALA A 608 27.86 -45.55 36.31
N LYS A 609 27.45 -46.78 36.16
CA LYS A 609 26.86 -47.61 37.22
C LYS A 609 27.85 -47.69 38.37
N ASN A 610 27.42 -47.47 39.60
CA ASN A 610 27.77 -48.39 40.69
C ASN A 610 26.86 -48.23 41.91
N ASP A 611 26.66 -49.36 42.46
CA ASP A 611 25.80 -49.94 43.47
C ASP A 611 26.05 -49.44 44.92
N ARG A 612 24.99 -49.60 45.74
CA ARG A 612 24.95 -49.94 47.17
C ARG A 612 25.14 -48.90 48.27
N GLY A 613 24.14 -48.82 49.09
CA GLY A 613 24.35 -48.79 50.53
C GLY A 613 23.56 -47.78 51.35
N ASN A 614 22.44 -48.17 51.81
CA ASN A 614 21.81 -48.07 53.15
C ASN A 614 22.16 -46.94 54.15
N ASN A 615 21.13 -46.47 54.74
CA ASN A 615 20.86 -46.06 56.13
C ASN A 615 20.69 -44.57 56.48
N SER A 616 19.42 -44.30 56.77
CA SER A 616 18.83 -43.75 58.00
C SER A 616 19.41 -42.48 58.66
N HIS A 617 18.58 -41.49 58.82
CA HIS A 617 17.97 -40.94 60.02
C HIS A 617 17.53 -39.45 59.86
N ARG A 618 16.23 -39.26 60.09
CA ARG A 618 15.52 -38.22 60.88
C ARG A 618 16.11 -36.81 60.98
N SER A 619 15.36 -35.78 60.62
CA SER A 619 14.23 -35.14 61.33
C SER A 619 13.76 -33.85 60.66
N SER A 620 12.52 -33.73 60.48
CA SER A 620 11.49 -32.75 60.94
C SER A 620 11.78 -31.28 60.69
N SER A 621 10.96 -30.59 59.91
CA SER A 621 9.72 -29.87 60.27
C SER A 621 9.22 -29.04 59.08
N LYS A 622 8.03 -29.26 58.68
CA LYS A 622 6.80 -28.41 58.71
C LYS A 622 6.97 -27.01 58.07
N ASN A 623 6.22 -26.53 57.17
CA ASN A 623 4.80 -26.47 56.82
C ASN A 623 4.73 -25.81 55.42
N ASP A 624 3.84 -25.90 54.63
CA ASP A 624 2.42 -26.15 54.37
C ASP A 624 2.00 -25.52 53.04
N ARG A 625 1.28 -26.32 52.29
CA ARG A 625 0.11 -26.06 51.42
C ARG A 625 0.27 -25.19 50.16
N ASP A 626 -0.31 -25.46 49.03
CA ASP A 626 -1.32 -26.42 48.47
C ASP A 626 -1.13 -26.51 46.98
N ASN A 627 -1.06 -27.65 46.43
CA ASN A 627 -1.96 -28.48 45.63
C ASN A 627 -2.91 -27.77 44.64
N PHE A 628 -2.82 -28.06 43.34
CA PHE A 628 -3.81 -28.88 42.68
C PHE A 628 -3.35 -29.42 41.31
N HIS A 629 -3.56 -30.68 41.15
CA HIS A 629 -3.38 -31.53 39.98
C HIS A 629 -4.31 -31.21 38.82
N SER A 630 -3.97 -31.47 37.55
CA SER A 630 -4.45 -32.65 36.88
C SER A 630 -3.81 -32.89 35.51
N LYS A 631 -3.36 -34.09 35.34
CA LYS A 631 -2.93 -34.75 34.10
C LYS A 631 -4.10 -34.97 33.14
N ASN A 632 -3.87 -34.96 31.82
CA ASN A 632 -4.13 -36.18 31.04
C ASN A 632 -3.49 -36.11 29.64
N SER A 633 -2.69 -37.08 29.39
CA SER A 633 -2.17 -37.56 28.11
C SER A 633 -3.13 -38.54 27.48
N VAL A 634 -3.34 -38.49 26.15
CA VAL A 634 -3.70 -39.71 25.38
C VAL A 634 -2.99 -39.66 24.01
N LYS A 635 -2.49 -40.82 23.66
CA LYS A 635 -1.64 -41.21 22.54
C LYS A 635 -2.36 -41.27 21.20
N ASN A 636 -1.51 -41.15 20.16
CA ASN A 636 -1.74 -41.58 18.77
C ASN A 636 -2.27 -43.03 18.65
N ASP A 637 -3.13 -43.27 17.67
CA ASP A 637 -2.93 -44.41 16.77
C ASP A 637 -3.56 -44.18 15.36
N ARG A 638 -2.77 -44.55 14.37
CA ARG A 638 -3.12 -44.67 12.96
C ARG A 638 -3.98 -45.92 12.72
N ARG A 639 -4.96 -45.86 11.82
CA ARG A 639 -5.15 -46.89 10.79
C ARG A 639 -6.16 -46.48 9.72
N THR A 640 -5.77 -46.73 8.52
CA THR A 640 -6.43 -46.74 7.21
C THR A 640 -7.66 -47.63 7.12
N VAL A 641 -8.54 -47.31 6.16
CA VAL A 641 -9.14 -48.19 5.11
C VAL A 641 -10.66 -48.02 4.89
N THR A 642 -10.98 -47.59 3.67
CA THR A 642 -12.03 -47.93 2.68
C THR A 642 -13.54 -47.80 2.96
N SER A 643 -14.11 -47.02 2.01
CA SER A 643 -15.29 -47.28 1.14
C SER A 643 -16.63 -47.73 1.73
N GLY A 644 -17.69 -47.02 1.23
CA GLY A 644 -18.96 -47.72 1.02
C GLY A 644 -20.22 -46.90 1.25
N SER A 645 -20.78 -46.39 0.13
CA SER A 645 -22.19 -46.36 -0.28
C SER A 645 -23.35 -45.89 0.60
N ARG A 646 -24.01 -44.85 0.05
CA ARG A 646 -25.48 -44.68 -0.12
C ARG A 646 -26.46 -45.17 0.95
N LYS A 647 -27.31 -44.25 1.42
CA LYS A 647 -28.78 -44.29 1.16
C LYS A 647 -29.48 -43.03 1.70
N LYS A 648 -30.39 -42.53 0.89
CA LYS A 648 -31.47 -41.58 1.17
C LYS A 648 -32.39 -42.11 2.27
N ILE A 649 -33.08 -41.23 3.01
CA ILE A 649 -34.53 -41.22 3.19
C ILE A 649 -34.96 -39.89 3.87
N THR A 650 -36.05 -39.42 3.40
CA THR A 650 -36.94 -38.30 3.56
C THR A 650 -37.59 -38.11 4.92
N ALA A 651 -37.93 -36.83 5.16
CA ALA A 651 -39.26 -36.32 5.55
C ALA A 651 -39.50 -35.86 7.01
N SER A 652 -39.82 -34.60 7.06
CA SER A 652 -40.95 -33.92 7.76
C SER A 652 -40.93 -33.76 9.28
N GLY A 653 -41.16 -32.49 9.66
CA GLY A 653 -42.12 -32.22 10.72
C GLY A 653 -41.71 -31.18 11.76
N ASN A 654 -42.19 -29.98 11.55
CA ASN A 654 -42.78 -28.99 12.48
C ASN A 654 -42.15 -28.57 13.83
N ASN A 655 -42.01 -27.26 13.88
CA ASN A 655 -42.42 -26.30 14.96
C ASN A 655 -41.81 -26.41 16.36
N GLN A 656 -41.10 -25.39 16.79
CA GLN A 656 -41.63 -24.30 17.63
C GLN A 656 -40.50 -23.40 18.14
N GLN A 657 -40.84 -22.14 18.23
CA GLN A 657 -40.14 -20.99 18.79
C GLN A 657 -39.31 -21.26 20.05
N ASN A 658 -38.12 -20.72 20.14
CA ASN A 658 -37.79 -19.92 21.34
C ASN A 658 -36.67 -18.91 21.12
N THR A 659 -36.94 -17.71 21.52
CA THR A 659 -36.12 -16.51 21.61
C THR A 659 -34.93 -16.69 22.54
N GLY A 660 -33.74 -16.29 22.08
CA GLY A 660 -32.56 -16.23 22.93
C GLY A 660 -31.41 -15.45 22.29
N ALA A 661 -31.38 -14.15 22.52
CA ALA A 661 -30.31 -13.26 22.09
C ALA A 661 -28.96 -13.64 22.72
N LYS A 662 -27.99 -14.05 21.91
CA LYS A 662 -26.59 -14.16 22.33
C LYS A 662 -25.79 -12.96 21.81
N LYS A 663 -25.45 -12.05 22.71
CA LYS A 663 -24.50 -10.96 22.53
C LYS A 663 -23.13 -11.50 22.13
N LYS A 664 -22.62 -11.12 20.95
CA LYS A 664 -21.22 -11.32 20.58
C LYS A 664 -20.35 -10.32 21.37
N LYS A 665 -19.41 -10.85 22.12
CA LYS A 665 -18.38 -10.07 22.83
C LYS A 665 -17.31 -9.62 21.84
N THR A 666 -17.17 -8.33 21.72
CA THR A 666 -16.01 -7.66 21.06
C THR A 666 -14.79 -7.82 21.96
N ILE A 667 -13.70 -8.34 21.41
CA ILE A 667 -12.41 -8.43 22.11
C ILE A 667 -11.82 -7.02 22.22
N ARG A 668 -11.90 -6.45 23.42
CA ARG A 668 -11.14 -5.26 23.81
C ARG A 668 -9.84 -5.70 24.45
N ASN A 669 -8.72 -5.28 23.90
CA ASN A 669 -7.42 -5.37 24.58
C ASN A 669 -7.45 -4.53 25.84
N ILE A 670 -7.40 -5.22 26.97
CA ILE A 670 -7.22 -4.60 28.31
C ILE A 670 -5.77 -4.77 28.69
N HIS A 671 -5.01 -3.67 28.70
CA HIS A 671 -3.74 -3.63 29.43
C HIS A 671 -4.03 -3.65 30.93
N LYS A 672 -3.65 -4.71 31.61
CA LYS A 672 -3.48 -4.71 33.06
C LYS A 672 -2.09 -4.22 33.44
N LYS A 673 -2.11 -3.28 34.37
CA LYS A 673 -0.95 -2.75 35.08
C LYS A 673 -0.21 -3.86 35.86
N LYS A 674 1.09 -3.91 35.73
CA LYS A 674 2.02 -3.82 36.86
C LYS A 674 3.33 -3.25 36.38
#